data_e06c75f9d262d34d57eea9697d83eb5c
#
_entry.id   e06c75f9d262d34d57eea9697d83eb5c
#
_cell.length_a   1.000
_cell.length_b   1.000
_cell.length_c   1.000
_cell.angle_alpha   90.00
_cell.angle_beta   90.00
_cell.angle_gamma   90.00
#
_symmetry.space_group_name_H-M   'P 1'
#
loop_
_entity.id
_entity.type
_entity.pdbx_description
1 polymer ?
#
loop_
_entity_poly.entity_id
_entity_poly.type
_entity_poly.pdbx_seq_one_letter_code
_entity_poly.pdbx_strand_id
1 'polypeptide(L)'
;MASLNSFGTRTEIRVGDQPVQIYSLPALEKAGFPGVSRLPYSMKILLENLLRREDNAFVKADDIRALAQWNATANIEKEISFMPARVLLQDFTGVPCVVDLAAMRDAVIALGGNADRVNPLQPVELVIDHSVQVDYFGRTDAFALNAELEFSRNRERYAFLRWGQRAFNNFKVVPPDTGIVHQVNIEYLARVVFSQDVNGITLAYPDTLVGTDSHTTMVNGLGVVGWGVGGIEAEAAMLGQPSSMLIPQVLGFRLTGAMPKGATATDLVLTITEILRKHGVVGKFVEFFGEGLSALTIADRATLGNMCPEYGATVAIFPIDSMTLDYLRLTGREESHIRLVEQYARAQGLFRTPGASDAVYSETINLDLSKVEPSLAGPKRPQDRVALTKAKSAFQAALPSMQMPAKGSGGVATASQSAVALAEPAVGTLDHGAVVIAAITSCTNTSNPSVMIGAGLVAKKAVEKGLVRKPWVKSSLAPGSKVVTEYLDAAGLTPYLDQLGFNLVGYGCTTCIGNSGPLPDDISATIREKHLVVCSVLSGNRNFEGRIQQEVRANYLASPPLVVAYALAGWITTDITTEPLGHDQSGKPVYLKDVWPTEQEIQDTMLRAVTADMFRRSYGDVFRGDTRWQSLDVPEGSR
;
A
#
# COMPACT_ATOMS: atom_id res chain seq x y z
N MET A 1 -5.81 -12.01 -29.39
CA MET A 1 -6.18 -11.69 -30.79
C MET A 1 -5.86 -10.22 -31.02
N ALA A 2 -5.54 -9.82 -32.26
CA ALA A 2 -5.39 -8.40 -32.57
C ALA A 2 -6.74 -7.69 -32.51
N SER A 3 -6.79 -6.44 -32.02
CA SER A 3 -8.00 -5.64 -32.03
C SER A 3 -8.55 -5.44 -33.44
N LEU A 4 -9.87 -5.39 -33.59
CA LEU A 4 -10.57 -5.06 -34.86
C LEU A 4 -10.26 -3.64 -35.33
N ASN A 5 -9.91 -2.73 -34.40
CA ASN A 5 -9.56 -1.34 -34.67
C ASN A 5 -10.62 -0.62 -35.54
N SER A 6 -11.90 -0.82 -35.22
CA SER A 6 -13.03 -0.30 -36.03
C SER A 6 -13.05 1.23 -36.15
N PHE A 7 -12.34 1.94 -35.25
CA PHE A 7 -12.23 3.40 -35.25
C PHE A 7 -10.94 3.93 -35.87
N GLY A 8 -10.05 3.06 -36.40
CA GLY A 8 -8.82 3.47 -37.04
C GLY A 8 -7.82 4.15 -36.09
N THR A 9 -7.85 3.81 -34.80
CA THR A 9 -7.06 4.48 -33.74
C THR A 9 -5.65 3.94 -33.58
N ARG A 10 -5.31 2.82 -34.22
CA ARG A 10 -3.97 2.24 -34.19
C ARG A 10 -3.01 3.13 -34.96
N THR A 11 -2.08 3.76 -34.25
CA THR A 11 -1.12 4.72 -34.80
C THR A 11 0.29 4.43 -34.28
N GLU A 12 1.28 5.13 -34.79
CA GLU A 12 2.67 5.03 -34.39
C GLU A 12 3.13 6.34 -33.72
N ILE A 13 3.88 6.21 -32.64
CA ILE A 13 4.67 7.29 -32.04
C ILE A 13 6.15 6.93 -32.09
N ARG A 14 7.02 7.94 -31.91
CA ARG A 14 8.46 7.71 -31.77
C ARG A 14 8.89 7.86 -30.32
N VAL A 15 9.63 6.87 -29.82
CA VAL A 15 10.28 6.89 -28.51
C VAL A 15 11.80 6.83 -28.74
N GLY A 16 12.45 7.99 -28.71
CA GLY A 16 13.77 8.13 -29.31
C GLY A 16 13.71 7.80 -30.81
N ASP A 17 14.54 6.87 -31.25
CA ASP A 17 14.57 6.41 -32.64
C ASP A 17 13.68 5.19 -32.91
N GLN A 18 13.03 4.64 -31.89
CA GLN A 18 12.20 3.43 -32.00
C GLN A 18 10.74 3.76 -32.33
N PRO A 19 10.14 3.14 -33.36
CA PRO A 19 8.71 3.22 -33.62
C PRO A 19 7.98 2.36 -32.59
N VAL A 20 6.90 2.92 -32.03
CA VAL A 20 6.04 2.26 -31.04
C VAL A 20 4.60 2.43 -31.45
N GLN A 21 3.86 1.33 -31.56
CA GLN A 21 2.43 1.37 -31.84
C GLN A 21 1.62 1.64 -30.57
N ILE A 22 0.54 2.39 -30.74
CA ILE A 22 -0.43 2.72 -29.69
C ILE A 22 -1.86 2.72 -30.26
N TYR A 23 -2.86 2.61 -29.40
CA TYR A 23 -4.25 2.91 -29.74
C TYR A 23 -4.55 4.33 -29.27
N SER A 24 -4.51 5.28 -30.22
CA SER A 24 -4.47 6.72 -29.97
C SER A 24 -5.83 7.31 -29.60
N LEU A 25 -5.94 7.88 -28.41
CA LEU A 25 -7.12 8.65 -27.99
C LEU A 25 -7.33 9.91 -28.81
N PRO A 26 -6.30 10.71 -29.17
CA PRO A 26 -6.47 11.82 -30.11
C PRO A 26 -6.93 11.40 -31.52
N ALA A 27 -6.57 10.20 -31.97
CA ALA A 27 -7.11 9.70 -33.24
C ALA A 27 -8.62 9.39 -33.14
N LEU A 28 -9.06 8.84 -32.00
CA LEU A 28 -10.48 8.63 -31.73
C LEU A 28 -11.26 9.97 -31.70
N GLU A 29 -10.69 11.01 -31.11
CA GLU A 29 -11.27 12.34 -31.08
C GLU A 29 -11.49 12.88 -32.49
N LYS A 30 -10.49 12.72 -33.39
CA LYS A 30 -10.60 13.07 -34.81
C LYS A 30 -11.59 12.19 -35.59
N ALA A 31 -11.83 10.97 -35.14
CA ALA A 31 -12.81 10.06 -35.74
C ALA A 31 -14.27 10.39 -35.37
N GLY A 32 -14.54 11.52 -34.71
CA GLY A 32 -15.89 12.02 -34.44
C GLY A 32 -16.34 11.97 -32.98
N PHE A 33 -15.40 11.85 -32.01
CA PHE A 33 -15.70 11.87 -30.59
C PHE A 33 -15.09 13.08 -29.87
N PRO A 34 -15.60 14.31 -30.10
CA PRO A 34 -15.02 15.57 -29.62
C PRO A 34 -15.17 15.71 -28.13
N GLY A 35 -14.63 15.22 -27.28
CA GLY A 35 -14.77 15.27 -25.82
C GLY A 35 -13.80 14.32 -25.11
N VAL A 36 -13.16 13.45 -25.90
CA VAL A 36 -12.21 12.47 -25.40
C VAL A 36 -11.05 13.14 -24.66
N SER A 37 -10.57 14.29 -25.15
CA SER A 37 -9.51 15.06 -24.48
C SER A 37 -9.92 15.59 -23.09
N ARG A 38 -11.22 15.78 -22.84
CA ARG A 38 -11.77 16.29 -21.58
C ARG A 38 -12.22 15.19 -20.60
N LEU A 39 -12.13 13.93 -21.00
CA LEU A 39 -12.41 12.80 -20.11
C LEU A 39 -11.43 12.78 -18.92
N PRO A 40 -11.89 12.33 -17.74
CA PRO A 40 -11.01 11.98 -16.62
C PRO A 40 -9.88 11.03 -17.04
N TYR A 41 -8.74 11.07 -16.36
CA TYR A 41 -7.60 10.21 -16.69
C TYR A 41 -7.94 8.72 -16.59
N SER A 42 -8.68 8.31 -15.56
CA SER A 42 -9.16 6.94 -15.40
C SER A 42 -10.03 6.50 -16.59
N MET A 43 -10.92 7.37 -17.04
CA MET A 43 -11.78 7.09 -18.18
C MET A 43 -11.01 6.97 -19.50
N LYS A 44 -9.97 7.78 -19.68
CA LYS A 44 -9.04 7.67 -20.82
C LYS A 44 -8.31 6.32 -20.83
N ILE A 45 -7.86 5.86 -19.66
CA ILE A 45 -7.20 4.56 -19.52
C ILE A 45 -8.16 3.40 -19.82
N LEU A 46 -9.39 3.46 -19.31
CA LEU A 46 -10.44 2.48 -19.64
C LEU A 46 -10.77 2.49 -21.14
N LEU A 47 -10.86 3.66 -21.74
CA LEU A 47 -11.17 3.80 -23.17
C LEU A 47 -10.05 3.23 -24.06
N GLU A 48 -8.78 3.47 -23.72
CA GLU A 48 -7.65 2.83 -24.39
C GLU A 48 -7.73 1.31 -24.29
N ASN A 49 -8.06 0.79 -23.11
CA ASN A 49 -8.21 -0.64 -22.89
C ASN A 49 -9.27 -1.25 -23.82
N LEU A 50 -10.42 -0.61 -23.96
CA LEU A 50 -11.48 -1.06 -24.88
C LEU A 50 -11.01 -1.01 -26.34
N LEU A 51 -10.37 0.09 -26.78
CA LEU A 51 -9.84 0.22 -28.15
C LEU A 51 -8.86 -0.90 -28.50
N ARG A 52 -7.97 -1.21 -27.57
CA ARG A 52 -6.95 -2.24 -27.75
C ARG A 52 -7.51 -3.65 -27.69
N ARG A 53 -8.62 -3.87 -27.01
CA ARG A 53 -9.24 -5.20 -26.79
C ARG A 53 -10.51 -5.44 -27.61
N GLU A 54 -10.86 -4.55 -28.54
CA GLU A 54 -12.04 -4.71 -29.40
C GLU A 54 -11.98 -6.02 -30.19
N ASP A 55 -12.92 -6.93 -29.92
CA ASP A 55 -12.97 -8.27 -30.52
C ASP A 55 -14.37 -8.67 -31.02
N ASN A 56 -15.36 -7.79 -30.80
CA ASN A 56 -16.79 -8.00 -31.07
C ASN A 56 -17.43 -9.17 -30.29
N ALA A 57 -16.69 -9.78 -29.39
CA ALA A 57 -17.18 -10.82 -28.46
C ALA A 57 -17.38 -10.21 -27.07
N PHE A 58 -16.29 -9.87 -26.39
CA PHE A 58 -16.30 -9.25 -25.07
C PHE A 58 -16.33 -7.73 -25.15
N VAL A 59 -15.56 -7.14 -26.06
CA VAL A 59 -15.49 -5.68 -26.27
C VAL A 59 -16.03 -5.35 -27.65
N LYS A 60 -17.15 -4.60 -27.69
CA LYS A 60 -17.82 -4.20 -28.90
C LYS A 60 -17.61 -2.72 -29.21
N ALA A 61 -17.78 -2.34 -30.48
CA ALA A 61 -17.70 -0.94 -30.89
C ALA A 61 -18.68 -0.04 -30.11
N ASP A 62 -19.83 -0.56 -29.68
CA ASP A 62 -20.82 0.19 -28.90
C ASP A 62 -20.33 0.48 -27.45
N ASP A 63 -19.48 -0.37 -26.87
CA ASP A 63 -18.89 -0.14 -25.58
C ASP A 63 -17.88 1.03 -25.64
N ILE A 64 -17.09 1.05 -26.71
CA ILE A 64 -16.17 2.15 -27.03
C ILE A 64 -16.93 3.46 -27.24
N ARG A 65 -18.02 3.45 -28.01
CA ARG A 65 -18.85 4.64 -28.22
C ARG A 65 -19.43 5.16 -26.90
N ALA A 66 -20.00 4.27 -26.10
CA ALA A 66 -20.60 4.64 -24.81
C ALA A 66 -19.58 5.33 -23.87
N LEU A 67 -18.35 4.79 -23.80
CA LEU A 67 -17.31 5.38 -22.96
C LEU A 67 -16.73 6.66 -23.57
N ALA A 68 -16.52 6.72 -24.89
CA ALA A 68 -16.02 7.92 -25.57
C ALA A 68 -16.99 9.11 -25.49
N GLN A 69 -18.30 8.82 -25.39
CA GLN A 69 -19.38 9.80 -25.22
C GLN A 69 -19.83 9.94 -23.76
N TRP A 70 -18.99 9.53 -22.82
CA TRP A 70 -19.31 9.59 -21.40
C TRP A 70 -19.83 10.97 -20.99
N ASN A 71 -20.98 10.98 -20.33
CA ASN A 71 -21.60 12.18 -19.78
C ASN A 71 -21.45 12.19 -18.25
N ALA A 72 -20.73 13.17 -17.74
CA ALA A 72 -20.42 13.30 -16.34
C ALA A 72 -21.65 13.39 -15.40
N THR A 73 -22.77 13.92 -15.92
CA THR A 73 -24.00 14.14 -15.13
C THR A 73 -25.06 13.06 -15.33
N ALA A 74 -24.83 12.14 -16.27
CA ALA A 74 -25.78 11.06 -16.54
C ALA A 74 -25.48 9.84 -15.64
N ASN A 75 -26.54 9.17 -15.20
CA ASN A 75 -26.41 7.84 -14.63
C ASN A 75 -26.34 6.83 -15.77
N ILE A 76 -25.15 6.30 -16.04
CA ILE A 76 -24.91 5.39 -17.17
C ILE A 76 -24.95 3.96 -16.63
N GLU A 77 -26.04 3.23 -16.93
CA GLU A 77 -26.21 1.80 -16.60
C GLU A 77 -25.66 0.89 -17.71
N LYS A 78 -24.52 1.26 -18.28
CA LYS A 78 -23.86 0.48 -19.33
C LYS A 78 -22.66 -0.28 -18.74
N GLU A 79 -22.66 -1.60 -18.91
CA GLU A 79 -21.52 -2.45 -18.61
C GLU A 79 -20.48 -2.42 -19.72
N ILE A 80 -19.23 -2.47 -19.32
CA ILE A 80 -18.06 -2.64 -20.17
C ILE A 80 -17.20 -3.79 -19.66
N SER A 81 -16.44 -4.38 -20.56
CA SER A 81 -15.50 -5.47 -20.25
C SER A 81 -14.09 -4.91 -20.15
N PHE A 82 -13.53 -4.92 -18.94
CA PHE A 82 -12.17 -4.46 -18.65
C PHE A 82 -11.22 -5.64 -18.52
N MET A 83 -10.05 -5.59 -19.18
CA MET A 83 -9.01 -6.60 -19.05
C MET A 83 -7.72 -5.95 -18.51
N PRO A 84 -7.30 -6.27 -17.27
CA PRO A 84 -6.08 -5.71 -16.71
C PRO A 84 -4.86 -6.17 -17.49
N ALA A 85 -3.80 -5.35 -17.49
CA ALA A 85 -2.53 -5.69 -18.14
C ALA A 85 -1.75 -6.76 -17.36
N ARG A 86 -1.99 -6.88 -16.06
CA ARG A 86 -1.38 -7.87 -15.17
C ARG A 86 -2.23 -8.14 -13.94
N VAL A 87 -1.87 -9.20 -13.19
CA VAL A 87 -2.48 -9.57 -11.92
C VAL A 87 -1.42 -9.58 -10.83
N LEU A 88 -1.74 -9.00 -9.68
CA LEU A 88 -0.86 -8.94 -8.51
C LEU A 88 -1.47 -9.75 -7.36
N LEU A 89 -0.71 -10.69 -6.83
CA LEU A 89 -1.15 -11.56 -5.76
C LEU A 89 -0.32 -11.34 -4.50
N GLN A 90 -0.94 -11.51 -3.34
CA GLN A 90 -0.24 -11.74 -2.08
C GLN A 90 -0.39 -13.21 -1.67
N ASP A 91 0.43 -13.71 -0.74
CA ASP A 91 0.56 -15.13 -0.52
C ASP A 91 -0.65 -15.82 0.16
N PHE A 92 -1.47 -15.13 0.94
CA PHE A 92 -2.64 -15.77 1.57
C PHE A 92 -3.81 -15.96 0.60
N THR A 93 -4.11 -14.96 -0.19
CA THR A 93 -5.25 -14.97 -1.12
C THR A 93 -4.84 -15.38 -2.53
N GLY A 94 -3.55 -15.36 -2.85
CA GLY A 94 -3.01 -15.78 -4.14
C GLY A 94 -2.70 -17.27 -4.24
N VAL A 95 -2.36 -17.93 -3.14
CA VAL A 95 -2.10 -19.39 -3.14
C VAL A 95 -3.29 -20.19 -3.67
N PRO A 96 -4.56 -19.96 -3.27
CA PRO A 96 -5.71 -20.65 -3.85
C PRO A 96 -5.76 -20.56 -5.38
N CYS A 97 -5.49 -19.40 -5.98
CA CYS A 97 -5.46 -19.26 -7.44
C CYS A 97 -4.42 -20.16 -8.09
N VAL A 98 -3.25 -20.31 -7.48
CA VAL A 98 -2.19 -21.21 -7.98
C VAL A 98 -2.58 -22.68 -7.80
N VAL A 99 -3.26 -23.03 -6.71
CA VAL A 99 -3.82 -24.37 -6.47
C VAL A 99 -4.84 -24.72 -7.55
N ASP A 100 -5.72 -23.80 -7.90
CA ASP A 100 -6.73 -24.01 -8.93
C ASP A 100 -6.10 -24.21 -10.31
N LEU A 101 -5.07 -23.44 -10.66
CA LEU A 101 -4.29 -23.68 -11.89
C LEU A 101 -3.64 -25.06 -11.90
N ALA A 102 -3.11 -25.54 -10.77
CA ALA A 102 -2.56 -26.88 -10.66
C ALA A 102 -3.64 -27.95 -10.84
N ALA A 103 -4.81 -27.80 -10.19
CA ALA A 103 -5.95 -28.69 -10.34
C ALA A 103 -6.50 -28.70 -11.78
N MET A 104 -6.50 -27.55 -12.47
CA MET A 104 -6.85 -27.48 -13.90
C MET A 104 -5.91 -28.30 -14.78
N ARG A 105 -4.60 -28.32 -14.48
CA ARG A 105 -3.65 -29.19 -15.19
C ARG A 105 -4.00 -30.64 -15.04
N ASP A 106 -4.32 -31.11 -13.84
CA ASP A 106 -4.75 -32.49 -13.58
C ASP A 106 -6.05 -32.83 -14.33
N ALA A 107 -7.03 -31.90 -14.31
CA ALA A 107 -8.28 -32.07 -15.03
C ALA A 107 -8.08 -32.16 -16.56
N VAL A 108 -7.22 -31.32 -17.13
CA VAL A 108 -6.90 -31.35 -18.57
C VAL A 108 -6.24 -32.67 -18.96
N ILE A 109 -5.35 -33.22 -18.13
CA ILE A 109 -4.74 -34.51 -18.37
C ILE A 109 -5.79 -35.64 -18.31
N ALA A 110 -6.67 -35.62 -17.30
CA ALA A 110 -7.74 -36.60 -17.17
C ALA A 110 -8.69 -36.59 -18.39
N LEU A 111 -8.83 -35.44 -19.06
CA LEU A 111 -9.57 -35.31 -20.30
C LEU A 111 -8.74 -35.63 -21.56
N GLY A 112 -7.50 -36.09 -21.43
CA GLY A 112 -6.61 -36.46 -22.54
C GLY A 112 -5.92 -35.26 -23.21
N GLY A 113 -5.91 -34.06 -22.56
CA GLY A 113 -5.25 -32.87 -23.04
C GLY A 113 -3.80 -32.70 -22.55
N ASN A 114 -3.18 -31.60 -22.94
CA ASN A 114 -1.83 -31.22 -22.51
C ASN A 114 -1.87 -30.20 -21.37
N ALA A 115 -1.32 -30.52 -20.21
CA ALA A 115 -1.22 -29.67 -19.02
C ALA A 115 -0.51 -28.35 -19.28
N ASP A 116 0.49 -28.33 -20.16
CA ASP A 116 1.27 -27.12 -20.48
C ASP A 116 0.44 -26.01 -21.16
N ARG A 117 -0.78 -26.31 -21.55
CA ARG A 117 -1.75 -25.31 -22.04
C ARG A 117 -2.35 -24.49 -20.92
N VAL A 118 -2.31 -24.96 -19.67
CA VAL A 118 -2.81 -24.24 -18.50
C VAL A 118 -1.69 -23.36 -17.95
N ASN A 119 -1.73 -22.10 -18.30
CA ASN A 119 -0.82 -21.06 -17.83
C ASN A 119 -1.58 -19.73 -17.72
N PRO A 120 -1.16 -18.81 -16.87
CA PRO A 120 -1.67 -17.45 -16.88
C PRO A 120 -1.49 -16.79 -18.26
N LEU A 121 -2.56 -16.23 -18.81
CA LEU A 121 -2.56 -15.49 -20.07
C LEU A 121 -2.13 -14.04 -19.89
N GLN A 122 -2.29 -13.50 -18.69
CA GLN A 122 -1.75 -12.22 -18.27
C GLN A 122 -0.50 -12.44 -17.39
N PRO A 123 0.46 -11.51 -17.36
CA PRO A 123 1.54 -11.54 -16.37
C PRO A 123 1.01 -11.57 -14.95
N VAL A 124 1.50 -12.47 -14.12
CA VAL A 124 1.14 -12.62 -12.72
C VAL A 124 2.38 -12.49 -11.86
N GLU A 125 2.31 -11.63 -10.86
CA GLU A 125 3.36 -11.44 -9.88
C GLU A 125 2.78 -11.67 -8.48
N LEU A 126 3.34 -12.63 -7.74
CA LEU A 126 2.94 -12.94 -6.37
C LEU A 126 4.05 -12.49 -5.42
N VAL A 127 3.68 -11.78 -4.36
CA VAL A 127 4.61 -11.35 -3.31
C VAL A 127 4.27 -12.08 -2.01
N ILE A 128 5.27 -12.70 -1.40
CA ILE A 128 5.13 -13.36 -0.10
C ILE A 128 5.41 -12.30 0.98
N ASP A 129 4.35 -11.86 1.66
CA ASP A 129 4.40 -10.71 2.56
C ASP A 129 3.47 -10.77 3.77
N HIS A 130 2.64 -11.81 3.89
CA HIS A 130 1.63 -11.93 4.94
C HIS A 130 1.91 -13.09 5.93
N SER A 131 3.08 -13.72 5.86
CA SER A 131 3.39 -14.95 6.62
C SER A 131 4.21 -14.70 7.88
N VAL A 132 4.92 -13.58 7.97
CA VAL A 132 5.75 -13.24 9.14
C VAL A 132 4.89 -12.83 10.33
N GLN A 133 5.21 -13.38 11.52
CA GLN A 133 4.60 -13.02 12.80
C GLN A 133 5.64 -12.45 13.74
N VAL A 134 5.26 -11.46 14.56
CA VAL A 134 6.15 -10.81 15.53
C VAL A 134 6.17 -11.63 16.83
N ASP A 135 6.88 -12.77 16.81
CA ASP A 135 7.11 -13.59 18.00
C ASP A 135 8.25 -12.98 18.85
N TYR A 136 9.33 -12.56 18.20
CA TYR A 136 10.47 -11.89 18.83
C TYR A 136 10.46 -10.39 18.50
N PHE A 137 10.76 -9.55 19.50
CA PHE A 137 10.77 -8.09 19.39
C PHE A 137 11.71 -7.46 20.41
N GLY A 138 12.07 -6.18 20.26
CA GLY A 138 12.87 -5.42 21.21
C GLY A 138 14.31 -5.95 21.38
N ARG A 139 14.84 -6.65 20.37
CA ARG A 139 16.18 -7.24 20.35
C ARG A 139 16.74 -7.23 18.93
N THR A 140 18.04 -7.15 18.79
CA THR A 140 18.72 -6.96 17.49
C THR A 140 18.65 -8.17 16.57
N ASP A 141 18.44 -9.38 17.10
CA ASP A 141 18.30 -10.62 16.34
C ASP A 141 16.84 -11.03 16.07
N ALA A 142 15.85 -10.16 16.42
CA ALA A 142 14.43 -10.44 16.26
C ALA A 142 14.06 -10.82 14.81
N PHE A 143 14.61 -10.11 13.83
CA PHE A 143 14.38 -10.39 12.41
C PHE A 143 14.80 -11.83 12.04
N ALA A 144 16.01 -12.23 12.40
CA ALA A 144 16.51 -13.55 12.05
C ALA A 144 15.66 -14.67 12.66
N LEU A 145 15.26 -14.52 13.92
CA LEU A 145 14.45 -15.49 14.65
C LEU A 145 13.02 -15.58 14.09
N ASN A 146 12.40 -14.44 13.80
CA ASN A 146 11.06 -14.42 13.20
C ASN A 146 11.07 -15.02 11.78
N ALA A 147 12.08 -14.72 10.98
CA ALA A 147 12.22 -15.29 9.63
C ALA A 147 12.42 -16.80 9.64
N GLU A 148 13.17 -17.34 10.60
CA GLU A 148 13.33 -18.78 10.78
C GLU A 148 12.00 -19.45 11.12
N LEU A 149 11.23 -18.85 12.05
CA LEU A 149 9.89 -19.35 12.39
C LEU A 149 8.93 -19.25 11.20
N GLU A 150 8.99 -18.18 10.43
CA GLU A 150 8.18 -17.99 9.23
C GLU A 150 8.43 -19.13 8.22
N PHE A 151 9.69 -19.40 7.88
CA PHE A 151 10.05 -20.49 6.97
C PHE A 151 9.65 -21.86 7.51
N SER A 152 9.85 -22.11 8.81
CA SER A 152 9.44 -23.37 9.45
C SER A 152 7.93 -23.61 9.37
N ARG A 153 7.12 -22.59 9.69
CA ARG A 153 5.65 -22.65 9.70
C ARG A 153 5.05 -22.78 8.30
N ASN A 154 5.72 -22.22 7.29
CA ASN A 154 5.17 -22.09 5.93
C ASN A 154 5.91 -22.91 4.88
N ARG A 155 6.76 -23.83 5.28
CA ARG A 155 7.64 -24.61 4.37
C ARG A 155 6.90 -25.25 3.21
N GLU A 156 5.75 -25.88 3.47
CA GLU A 156 4.94 -26.56 2.45
C GLU A 156 4.38 -25.56 1.44
N ARG A 157 3.80 -24.45 1.92
CA ARG A 157 3.26 -23.39 1.06
C ARG A 157 4.36 -22.74 0.22
N TYR A 158 5.53 -22.51 0.79
CA TYR A 158 6.67 -21.91 0.09
C TYR A 158 7.24 -22.86 -0.97
N ALA A 159 7.34 -24.14 -0.67
CA ALA A 159 7.73 -25.16 -1.66
C ALA A 159 6.74 -25.19 -2.83
N PHE A 160 5.44 -25.13 -2.56
CA PHE A 160 4.40 -25.09 -3.58
C PHE A 160 4.49 -23.81 -4.44
N LEU A 161 4.65 -22.64 -3.86
CA LEU A 161 4.80 -21.39 -4.62
C LEU A 161 6.07 -21.38 -5.47
N ARG A 162 7.17 -21.91 -4.95
CA ARG A 162 8.42 -22.06 -5.70
C ARG A 162 8.27 -23.07 -6.85
N TRP A 163 7.51 -24.14 -6.65
CA TRP A 163 7.12 -25.03 -7.74
C TRP A 163 6.31 -24.28 -8.80
N GLY A 164 5.29 -23.53 -8.42
CA GLY A 164 4.47 -22.75 -9.33
C GLY A 164 5.27 -21.78 -10.19
N GLN A 165 6.28 -21.10 -9.61
CA GLN A 165 7.19 -20.22 -10.33
C GLN A 165 7.99 -20.94 -11.44
N ARG A 166 8.24 -22.24 -11.29
CA ARG A 166 8.93 -23.07 -12.28
C ARG A 166 7.98 -23.71 -13.28
N ALA A 167 6.80 -24.10 -12.81
CA ALA A 167 5.82 -24.86 -13.57
C ALA A 167 4.98 -23.98 -14.51
N PHE A 168 4.69 -22.73 -14.14
CA PHE A 168 3.82 -21.84 -14.92
C PHE A 168 4.62 -20.77 -15.66
N ASN A 169 4.30 -20.58 -16.93
CA ASN A 169 4.73 -19.40 -17.68
C ASN A 169 3.95 -18.17 -17.19
N ASN A 170 4.51 -16.97 -17.34
CA ASN A 170 3.91 -15.71 -16.90
C ASN A 170 3.61 -15.61 -15.39
N PHE A 171 4.19 -16.47 -14.56
CA PHE A 171 4.03 -16.45 -13.13
C PHE A 171 5.39 -16.24 -12.43
N LYS A 172 5.48 -15.20 -11.62
CA LYS A 172 6.69 -14.86 -10.86
C LYS A 172 6.36 -14.71 -9.38
N VAL A 173 7.28 -15.15 -8.53
CA VAL A 173 7.15 -15.05 -7.07
C VAL A 173 8.27 -14.19 -6.52
N VAL A 174 7.91 -13.15 -5.78
CA VAL A 174 8.81 -12.38 -4.92
C VAL A 174 8.87 -13.13 -3.57
N PRO A 175 10.05 -13.64 -3.19
CA PRO A 175 10.21 -14.46 -1.99
C PRO A 175 9.97 -13.71 -0.68
N PRO A 176 9.84 -14.43 0.47
CA PRO A 176 9.75 -13.82 1.79
C PRO A 176 10.91 -12.87 2.08
N ASP A 177 10.78 -12.07 3.13
CA ASP A 177 11.78 -11.11 3.59
C ASP A 177 12.12 -10.00 2.56
N THR A 178 11.25 -9.74 1.58
CA THR A 178 11.48 -8.71 0.55
C THR A 178 10.73 -7.43 0.84
N GLY A 179 9.45 -7.51 1.12
CA GLY A 179 8.59 -6.36 1.39
C GLY A 179 7.12 -6.68 1.18
N ILE A 180 6.28 -5.68 1.44
CA ILE A 180 4.83 -5.78 1.26
C ILE A 180 4.45 -5.58 -0.21
N VAL A 181 3.48 -6.35 -0.69
CA VAL A 181 3.07 -6.44 -2.09
C VAL A 181 2.85 -5.09 -2.78
N HIS A 182 2.13 -4.17 -2.13
CA HIS A 182 1.81 -2.89 -2.74
C HIS A 182 2.99 -1.89 -2.74
N GLN A 183 3.94 -1.97 -1.78
CA GLN A 183 5.16 -1.17 -1.81
C GLN A 183 6.17 -1.73 -2.82
N VAL A 184 6.39 -3.04 -2.84
CA VAL A 184 7.20 -3.70 -3.89
C VAL A 184 6.64 -3.38 -5.28
N ASN A 185 5.31 -3.31 -5.38
CA ASN A 185 4.66 -2.94 -6.63
C ASN A 185 5.04 -1.53 -7.10
N ILE A 186 4.85 -0.49 -6.29
CA ILE A 186 5.17 0.87 -6.72
C ILE A 186 6.67 1.10 -6.90
N GLU A 187 7.51 0.49 -6.08
CA GLU A 187 8.97 0.65 -6.12
C GLU A 187 9.62 -0.13 -7.28
N TYR A 188 9.01 -1.23 -7.74
CA TYR A 188 9.64 -2.09 -8.73
C TYR A 188 8.71 -2.68 -9.79
N LEU A 189 7.59 -3.34 -9.42
CA LEU A 189 6.77 -4.12 -10.36
C LEU A 189 5.92 -3.24 -11.30
N ALA A 190 5.47 -2.06 -10.86
CA ALA A 190 4.66 -1.17 -11.67
C ALA A 190 5.47 -0.55 -12.81
N ARG A 191 4.95 -0.66 -14.03
CA ARG A 191 5.60 -0.17 -15.25
C ARG A 191 5.09 1.21 -15.69
N VAL A 192 3.91 1.63 -15.21
CA VAL A 192 3.16 2.82 -15.63
C VAL A 192 2.70 2.73 -17.10
N VAL A 193 3.60 2.35 -18.00
CA VAL A 193 3.30 2.00 -19.39
C VAL A 193 3.96 0.67 -19.72
N PHE A 194 3.18 -0.28 -20.19
CA PHE A 194 3.67 -1.55 -20.72
C PHE A 194 4.18 -1.38 -22.15
N SER A 195 5.16 -2.20 -22.50
CA SER A 195 5.54 -2.46 -23.89
C SER A 195 5.60 -3.96 -24.12
N GLN A 196 5.07 -4.40 -25.23
CA GLN A 196 5.05 -5.81 -25.65
C GLN A 196 5.41 -5.93 -27.12
N ASP A 197 6.29 -6.89 -27.44
CA ASP A 197 6.49 -7.25 -28.84
C ASP A 197 5.31 -8.07 -29.33
N VAL A 198 4.72 -7.62 -30.43
CA VAL A 198 3.63 -8.30 -31.13
C VAL A 198 4.05 -8.47 -32.59
N ASN A 199 4.58 -9.64 -32.95
CA ASN A 199 5.06 -9.95 -34.30
C ASN A 199 6.15 -8.97 -34.80
N GLY A 200 7.12 -8.63 -33.96
CA GLY A 200 8.21 -7.72 -34.31
C GLY A 200 7.85 -6.23 -34.23
N ILE A 201 6.68 -5.89 -33.70
CA ILE A 201 6.22 -4.52 -33.51
C ILE A 201 6.05 -4.27 -32.01
N THR A 202 6.70 -3.26 -31.49
CA THR A 202 6.50 -2.83 -30.09
C THR A 202 5.16 -2.14 -29.96
N LEU A 203 4.24 -2.73 -29.18
CA LEU A 203 2.97 -2.13 -28.78
C LEU A 203 3.07 -1.60 -27.37
N ALA A 204 2.72 -0.32 -27.13
CA ALA A 204 2.65 0.29 -25.82
C ALA A 204 1.22 0.58 -25.38
N TYR A 205 0.96 0.42 -24.08
CA TYR A 205 -0.36 0.63 -23.46
C TYR A 205 -0.21 0.90 -21.95
N PRO A 206 -1.24 1.49 -21.28
CA PRO A 206 -1.16 1.76 -19.85
C PRO A 206 -1.00 0.50 -19.02
N ASP A 207 -0.17 0.55 -18.00
CA ASP A 207 -0.18 -0.43 -16.92
C ASP A 207 -1.52 -0.33 -16.19
N THR A 208 -2.18 -1.47 -16.05
CA THR A 208 -3.43 -1.62 -15.30
C THR A 208 -3.41 -2.96 -14.59
N LEU A 209 -3.92 -3.02 -13.38
CA LEU A 209 -3.90 -4.27 -12.63
C LEU A 209 -5.13 -4.48 -11.76
N VAL A 210 -5.41 -5.75 -11.47
CA VAL A 210 -6.21 -6.17 -10.34
C VAL A 210 -5.31 -6.95 -9.37
N GLY A 211 -5.59 -6.87 -8.09
CA GLY A 211 -4.78 -7.54 -7.10
C GLY A 211 -5.60 -8.15 -5.98
N THR A 212 -5.10 -9.25 -5.38
CA THR A 212 -5.77 -9.90 -4.24
C THR A 212 -5.52 -9.20 -2.90
N ASP A 213 -4.82 -8.07 -2.91
CA ASP A 213 -4.67 -7.17 -1.78
C ASP A 213 -5.52 -5.92 -1.95
N SER A 214 -6.25 -5.50 -0.90
CA SER A 214 -7.11 -4.32 -0.97
C SER A 214 -6.32 -3.02 -1.19
N HIS A 215 -5.05 -2.96 -0.76
CA HIS A 215 -4.18 -1.80 -0.98
C HIS A 215 -3.46 -1.81 -2.33
N THR A 216 -3.86 -2.68 -3.25
CA THR A 216 -3.47 -2.61 -4.67
C THR A 216 -3.64 -1.20 -5.24
N THR A 217 -4.62 -0.46 -4.73
CA THR A 217 -4.88 0.94 -5.07
C THR A 217 -3.73 1.91 -4.77
N MET A 218 -2.71 1.51 -4.00
CA MET A 218 -1.52 2.34 -3.78
C MET A 218 -0.84 2.73 -5.09
N VAL A 219 -0.90 1.89 -6.11
CA VAL A 219 -0.35 2.14 -7.46
C VAL A 219 -1.00 3.32 -8.16
N ASN A 220 -2.21 3.72 -7.74
CA ASN A 220 -2.91 4.88 -8.32
C ASN A 220 -2.12 6.19 -8.12
N GLY A 221 -1.23 6.23 -7.11
CA GLY A 221 -0.29 7.34 -6.91
C GLY A 221 0.69 7.55 -8.05
N LEU A 222 0.98 6.51 -8.85
CA LEU A 222 1.82 6.55 -10.05
C LEU A 222 1.03 6.89 -11.35
N GLY A 223 -0.28 7.06 -11.26
CA GLY A 223 -1.14 7.22 -12.43
C GLY A 223 -1.54 5.90 -13.10
N VAL A 224 -1.44 4.79 -12.39
CA VAL A 224 -1.82 3.45 -12.83
C VAL A 224 -3.19 3.08 -12.26
N VAL A 225 -4.11 2.65 -13.11
CA VAL A 225 -5.42 2.14 -12.67
C VAL A 225 -5.24 0.73 -12.10
N GLY A 226 -5.59 0.57 -10.84
CA GLY A 226 -5.53 -0.72 -10.16
C GLY A 226 -6.40 -0.74 -8.92
N TRP A 227 -7.03 -1.89 -8.64
CA TRP A 227 -7.87 -2.08 -7.46
C TRP A 227 -7.81 -3.52 -6.92
N GLY A 228 -8.28 -3.69 -5.68
CA GLY A 228 -8.37 -4.98 -5.02
C GLY A 228 -9.59 -5.78 -5.48
N VAL A 229 -9.40 -7.07 -5.69
CA VAL A 229 -10.44 -8.04 -6.08
C VAL A 229 -10.38 -9.30 -5.22
N GLY A 230 -11.41 -10.13 -5.26
CA GLY A 230 -11.41 -11.46 -4.68
C GLY A 230 -10.51 -12.45 -5.45
N GLY A 231 -10.16 -13.57 -4.83
CA GLY A 231 -9.31 -14.60 -5.45
C GLY A 231 -9.87 -15.13 -6.77
N ILE A 232 -11.17 -15.44 -6.82
CA ILE A 232 -11.85 -15.94 -8.03
C ILE A 232 -11.79 -14.91 -9.18
N GLU A 233 -11.95 -13.63 -8.89
CA GLU A 233 -11.87 -12.57 -9.90
C GLU A 233 -10.43 -12.40 -10.42
N ALA A 234 -9.45 -12.52 -9.53
CA ALA A 234 -8.04 -12.50 -9.92
C ALA A 234 -7.71 -13.71 -10.82
N GLU A 235 -8.18 -14.89 -10.47
CA GLU A 235 -8.03 -16.12 -11.27
C GLU A 235 -8.67 -15.98 -12.66
N ALA A 236 -9.90 -15.47 -12.73
CA ALA A 236 -10.55 -15.18 -13.99
C ALA A 236 -9.72 -14.24 -14.88
N ALA A 237 -9.16 -13.18 -14.30
CA ALA A 237 -8.28 -12.25 -15.00
C ALA A 237 -6.98 -12.92 -15.46
N MET A 238 -6.37 -13.79 -14.62
CA MET A 238 -5.20 -14.60 -14.99
C MET A 238 -5.48 -15.46 -16.23
N LEU A 239 -6.67 -16.04 -16.33
CA LEU A 239 -7.13 -16.88 -17.45
C LEU A 239 -7.63 -16.07 -18.64
N GLY A 240 -7.47 -14.73 -18.62
CA GLY A 240 -7.83 -13.86 -19.73
C GLY A 240 -9.32 -13.58 -19.86
N GLN A 241 -10.10 -13.78 -18.79
CA GLN A 241 -11.49 -13.37 -18.74
C GLN A 241 -11.55 -11.88 -18.35
N PRO A 242 -12.31 -11.05 -19.08
CA PRO A 242 -12.48 -9.65 -18.72
C PRO A 242 -13.38 -9.52 -17.48
N SER A 243 -13.08 -8.54 -16.64
CA SER A 243 -13.97 -8.11 -15.56
C SER A 243 -15.09 -7.25 -16.11
N SER A 244 -16.34 -7.62 -15.84
CA SER A 244 -17.50 -6.76 -16.15
C SER A 244 -17.61 -5.66 -15.10
N MET A 245 -17.80 -4.42 -15.54
CA MET A 245 -18.01 -3.27 -14.67
C MET A 245 -18.94 -2.25 -15.33
N LEU A 246 -19.74 -1.55 -14.51
CA LEU A 246 -20.46 -0.39 -14.99
C LEU A 246 -19.47 0.74 -15.32
N ILE A 247 -19.79 1.53 -16.35
CA ILE A 247 -19.02 2.76 -16.61
C ILE A 247 -19.10 3.64 -15.36
N PRO A 248 -17.98 3.94 -14.68
CA PRO A 248 -18.01 4.57 -13.36
C PRO A 248 -18.37 6.06 -13.43
N GLN A 249 -18.96 6.54 -12.35
CA GLN A 249 -18.94 7.97 -12.04
C GLN A 249 -17.54 8.34 -11.54
N VAL A 250 -17.07 9.53 -11.89
CA VAL A 250 -15.76 10.02 -11.49
C VAL A 250 -15.91 11.31 -10.67
N LEU A 251 -15.53 11.24 -9.40
CA LEU A 251 -15.47 12.39 -8.52
C LEU A 251 -14.09 13.07 -8.65
N GLY A 252 -14.06 14.34 -8.97
CA GLY A 252 -12.85 15.14 -8.94
C GLY A 252 -12.59 15.67 -7.52
N PHE A 253 -11.41 15.39 -6.98
CA PHE A 253 -10.99 15.91 -5.66
C PHE A 253 -9.92 16.99 -5.88
N ARG A 254 -10.31 18.26 -5.77
CA ARG A 254 -9.41 19.39 -6.00
C ARG A 254 -8.61 19.71 -4.74
N LEU A 255 -7.29 19.73 -4.89
CA LEU A 255 -6.34 20.16 -3.85
C LEU A 255 -5.81 21.55 -4.16
N THR A 256 -5.82 22.43 -3.17
CA THR A 256 -5.30 23.81 -3.26
C THR A 256 -4.39 24.13 -2.07
N GLY A 257 -3.56 25.15 -2.19
CA GLY A 257 -2.64 25.56 -1.13
C GLY A 257 -1.53 24.55 -0.84
N ALA A 258 -0.97 24.62 0.36
CA ALA A 258 0.10 23.74 0.84
C ALA A 258 -0.17 23.32 2.29
N MET A 259 0.39 22.16 2.68
CA MET A 259 0.24 21.64 4.04
C MET A 259 0.93 22.56 5.07
N PRO A 260 0.36 22.71 6.27
CA PRO A 260 0.99 23.45 7.34
C PRO A 260 2.23 22.73 7.88
N LYS A 261 3.16 23.47 8.46
CA LYS A 261 4.33 22.90 9.13
C LYS A 261 3.92 21.91 10.22
N GLY A 262 4.58 20.76 10.25
CA GLY A 262 4.34 19.72 11.24
C GLY A 262 3.23 18.74 10.86
N ALA A 263 2.41 19.00 9.84
CA ALA A 263 1.49 18.02 9.27
C ALA A 263 2.25 17.06 8.33
N THR A 264 1.78 15.82 8.30
CA THR A 264 2.38 14.72 7.52
C THR A 264 1.42 14.22 6.45
N ALA A 265 1.93 13.40 5.51
CA ALA A 265 1.10 12.68 4.54
C ALA A 265 0.01 11.83 5.24
N THR A 266 0.29 11.32 6.43
CA THR A 266 -0.68 10.58 7.25
C THR A 266 -1.86 11.47 7.64
N ASP A 267 -1.61 12.67 8.10
CA ASP A 267 -2.67 13.62 8.50
C ASP A 267 -3.55 13.99 7.30
N LEU A 268 -2.92 14.16 6.14
CA LEU A 268 -3.62 14.44 4.89
C LEU A 268 -4.52 13.27 4.49
N VAL A 269 -4.00 12.04 4.49
CA VAL A 269 -4.81 10.86 4.09
C VAL A 269 -5.95 10.62 5.05
N LEU A 270 -5.77 10.81 6.35
CA LEU A 270 -6.85 10.70 7.33
C LEU A 270 -7.94 11.75 7.11
N THR A 271 -7.55 12.99 6.80
CA THR A 271 -8.48 14.09 6.49
C THR A 271 -9.30 13.76 5.23
N ILE A 272 -8.65 13.32 4.16
CA ILE A 272 -9.31 12.95 2.90
C ILE A 272 -10.23 11.74 3.11
N THR A 273 -9.78 10.76 3.89
CA THR A 273 -10.58 9.56 4.21
C THR A 273 -11.88 9.92 4.93
N GLU A 274 -11.82 10.81 5.92
CA GLU A 274 -13.01 11.31 6.61
C GLU A 274 -13.97 12.02 5.64
N ILE A 275 -13.46 12.93 4.81
CA ILE A 275 -14.25 13.70 3.84
C ILE A 275 -14.94 12.77 2.84
N LEU A 276 -14.19 11.90 2.17
CA LEU A 276 -14.72 11.01 1.14
C LEU A 276 -15.67 9.96 1.71
N ARG A 277 -15.36 9.42 2.89
CA ARG A 277 -16.24 8.44 3.56
C ARG A 277 -17.57 9.08 3.94
N LYS A 278 -17.56 10.30 4.44
CA LYS A 278 -18.76 11.06 4.79
C LYS A 278 -19.57 11.44 3.53
N HIS A 279 -18.89 11.77 2.44
CA HIS A 279 -19.54 12.12 1.16
C HIS A 279 -20.21 10.90 0.50
N GLY A 280 -19.62 9.72 0.61
CA GLY A 280 -20.13 8.49 0.00
C GLY A 280 -19.64 8.30 -1.44
N VAL A 281 -18.51 7.61 -1.59
CA VAL A 281 -17.85 7.36 -2.88
C VAL A 281 -17.82 5.87 -3.26
N VAL A 282 -18.67 5.06 -2.63
CA VAL A 282 -18.72 3.61 -2.92
C VAL A 282 -19.10 3.38 -4.38
N GLY A 283 -18.31 2.57 -5.08
CA GLY A 283 -18.50 2.27 -6.50
C GLY A 283 -18.07 3.39 -7.46
N LYS A 284 -17.56 4.52 -6.95
CA LYS A 284 -17.04 5.62 -7.77
C LYS A 284 -15.52 5.53 -7.93
N PHE A 285 -15.02 6.20 -8.97
CA PHE A 285 -13.61 6.55 -9.09
C PHE A 285 -13.40 7.96 -8.53
N VAL A 286 -12.26 8.18 -7.90
CA VAL A 286 -11.81 9.48 -7.41
C VAL A 286 -10.57 9.89 -8.20
N GLU A 287 -10.53 11.11 -8.72
CA GLU A 287 -9.34 11.68 -9.34
C GLU A 287 -8.88 12.92 -8.60
N PHE A 288 -7.63 12.92 -8.20
CA PHE A 288 -7.02 14.08 -7.55
C PHE A 288 -6.49 15.06 -8.59
N PHE A 289 -6.81 16.33 -8.42
CA PHE A 289 -6.40 17.40 -9.33
C PHE A 289 -6.23 18.74 -8.61
N GLY A 290 -5.87 19.77 -9.33
CA GLY A 290 -5.64 21.10 -8.78
C GLY A 290 -4.16 21.44 -8.59
N GLU A 291 -3.89 22.67 -8.18
CA GLU A 291 -2.53 23.20 -8.03
C GLU A 291 -1.76 22.57 -6.85
N GLY A 292 -2.48 22.22 -5.79
CA GLY A 292 -1.91 21.57 -4.59
C GLY A 292 -1.21 20.24 -4.87
N LEU A 293 -1.53 19.57 -6.01
CA LEU A 293 -0.81 18.35 -6.42
C LEU A 293 0.69 18.56 -6.61
N SER A 294 1.11 19.74 -6.99
CA SER A 294 2.52 20.05 -7.23
C SER A 294 3.36 20.06 -5.95
N ALA A 295 2.70 20.14 -4.78
CA ALA A 295 3.34 20.05 -3.47
C ALA A 295 3.42 18.60 -2.93
N LEU A 296 2.77 17.62 -3.59
CA LEU A 296 2.73 16.23 -3.14
C LEU A 296 3.71 15.36 -3.93
N THR A 297 4.60 14.69 -3.21
CA THR A 297 5.49 13.68 -3.78
C THR A 297 4.70 12.45 -4.23
N ILE A 298 5.30 11.56 -5.02
CA ILE A 298 4.66 10.28 -5.36
C ILE A 298 4.41 9.43 -4.10
N ALA A 299 5.29 9.49 -3.11
CA ALA A 299 5.09 8.80 -1.84
C ALA A 299 3.84 9.31 -1.09
N ASP A 300 3.59 10.62 -1.10
CA ASP A 300 2.35 11.20 -0.52
C ASP A 300 1.11 10.74 -1.31
N ARG A 301 1.17 10.79 -2.65
CA ARG A 301 0.08 10.31 -3.52
C ARG A 301 -0.20 8.83 -3.33
N ALA A 302 0.84 8.02 -3.18
CA ALA A 302 0.74 6.59 -2.91
C ALA A 302 0.06 6.33 -1.56
N THR A 303 0.40 7.11 -0.52
CA THR A 303 -0.26 7.05 0.79
C THR A 303 -1.77 7.33 0.67
N LEU A 304 -2.17 8.31 -0.15
CA LEU A 304 -3.57 8.62 -0.43
C LEU A 304 -4.27 7.48 -1.20
N GLY A 305 -3.62 6.94 -2.23
CA GLY A 305 -4.12 5.80 -2.99
C GLY A 305 -4.26 4.53 -2.14
N ASN A 306 -3.34 4.32 -1.20
CA ASN A 306 -3.35 3.17 -0.29
C ASN A 306 -4.66 3.08 0.51
N MET A 307 -5.15 4.18 1.05
CA MET A 307 -6.39 4.20 1.85
C MET A 307 -7.69 4.32 1.02
N CYS A 308 -7.62 4.07 -0.29
CA CYS A 308 -8.80 4.07 -1.16
C CYS A 308 -9.92 3.14 -0.66
N PRO A 309 -9.66 1.90 -0.21
CA PRO A 309 -10.68 1.03 0.36
C PRO A 309 -11.34 1.59 1.61
N GLU A 310 -10.59 2.31 2.45
CA GLU A 310 -11.09 2.86 3.72
C GLU A 310 -12.09 3.98 3.48
N TYR A 311 -11.88 4.84 2.49
CA TYR A 311 -12.91 5.83 2.13
C TYR A 311 -13.96 5.29 1.15
N GLY A 312 -13.77 4.08 0.61
CA GLY A 312 -14.80 3.32 -0.10
C GLY A 312 -14.84 3.52 -1.63
N ALA A 313 -13.85 4.19 -2.22
CA ALA A 313 -13.75 4.29 -3.68
C ALA A 313 -13.15 3.01 -4.29
N THR A 314 -13.42 2.75 -5.57
CA THR A 314 -12.81 1.65 -6.29
C THR A 314 -11.39 2.01 -6.75
N VAL A 315 -11.20 3.24 -7.22
CA VAL A 315 -9.93 3.80 -7.70
C VAL A 315 -9.77 5.21 -7.14
N ALA A 316 -8.55 5.60 -6.80
CA ALA A 316 -8.21 6.94 -6.34
C ALA A 316 -6.91 7.41 -7.00
N ILE A 317 -7.03 7.88 -8.24
CA ILE A 317 -5.90 8.04 -9.15
C ILE A 317 -5.37 9.48 -9.19
N PHE A 318 -4.08 9.58 -9.44
CA PHE A 318 -3.35 10.81 -9.72
C PHE A 318 -2.91 10.85 -11.18
N PRO A 319 -2.76 12.04 -11.78
CA PRO A 319 -2.22 12.13 -13.14
C PRO A 319 -0.73 11.78 -13.17
N ILE A 320 -0.27 11.26 -14.31
CA ILE A 320 1.15 11.14 -14.61
C ILE A 320 1.71 12.55 -14.84
N ASP A 321 2.81 12.90 -14.17
CA ASP A 321 3.49 14.19 -14.32
C ASP A 321 5.02 14.04 -14.15
N SER A 322 5.75 15.15 -14.06
CA SER A 322 7.20 15.14 -13.83
C SER A 322 7.60 14.42 -12.54
N MET A 323 6.80 14.52 -11.48
CA MET A 323 7.05 13.80 -10.22
C MET A 323 7.02 12.29 -10.42
N THR A 324 6.13 11.79 -11.31
CA THR A 324 6.11 10.36 -11.67
C THR A 324 7.42 9.94 -12.34
N LEU A 325 7.92 10.73 -13.29
CA LEU A 325 9.19 10.44 -13.97
C LEU A 325 10.38 10.46 -13.02
N ASP A 326 10.42 11.43 -12.12
CA ASP A 326 11.49 11.56 -11.10
C ASP A 326 11.44 10.38 -10.10
N TYR A 327 10.26 9.94 -9.71
CA TYR A 327 10.12 8.74 -8.87
C TYR A 327 10.59 7.47 -9.58
N LEU A 328 10.28 7.31 -10.86
CA LEU A 328 10.78 6.18 -11.66
C LEU A 328 12.31 6.19 -11.74
N ARG A 329 12.96 7.37 -11.87
CA ARG A 329 14.43 7.50 -11.80
C ARG A 329 14.96 7.12 -10.43
N LEU A 330 14.36 7.66 -9.37
CA LEU A 330 14.74 7.36 -7.99
C LEU A 330 14.65 5.87 -7.69
N THR A 331 13.60 5.21 -8.17
CA THR A 331 13.39 3.77 -7.96
C THR A 331 14.12 2.88 -8.97
N GLY A 332 15.05 3.45 -9.74
CA GLY A 332 16.03 2.72 -10.55
C GLY A 332 15.51 2.17 -11.87
N ARG A 333 14.38 2.69 -12.40
CA ARG A 333 13.91 2.32 -13.75
C ARG A 333 14.85 2.85 -14.81
N GLU A 334 15.00 2.08 -15.89
CA GLU A 334 15.86 2.45 -17.01
C GLU A 334 15.35 3.71 -17.73
N GLU A 335 16.26 4.59 -18.14
CA GLU A 335 15.90 5.87 -18.79
C GLU A 335 15.18 5.68 -20.14
N SER A 336 15.42 4.55 -20.83
CA SER A 336 14.65 4.17 -22.03
C SER A 336 13.18 3.94 -21.73
N HIS A 337 12.89 3.29 -20.59
CA HIS A 337 11.53 3.05 -20.12
C HIS A 337 10.86 4.35 -19.65
N ILE A 338 11.58 5.20 -18.94
CA ILE A 338 11.07 6.51 -18.50
C ILE A 338 10.69 7.38 -19.70
N ARG A 339 11.51 7.38 -20.77
CA ARG A 339 11.18 8.05 -22.03
C ARG A 339 9.91 7.48 -22.68
N LEU A 340 9.74 6.15 -22.66
CA LEU A 340 8.51 5.51 -23.14
C LEU A 340 7.30 6.03 -22.36
N VAL A 341 7.37 6.05 -21.03
CA VAL A 341 6.28 6.54 -20.16
C VAL A 341 5.93 7.99 -20.51
N GLU A 342 6.92 8.87 -20.61
CA GLU A 342 6.69 10.28 -20.93
C GLU A 342 6.07 10.46 -22.32
N GLN A 343 6.67 9.87 -23.36
CA GLN A 343 6.21 10.05 -24.74
C GLN A 343 4.82 9.47 -24.94
N TYR A 344 4.55 8.30 -24.38
CA TYR A 344 3.24 7.68 -24.41
C TYR A 344 2.18 8.53 -23.70
N ALA A 345 2.46 8.95 -22.46
CA ALA A 345 1.52 9.73 -21.68
C ALA A 345 1.19 11.08 -22.34
N ARG A 346 2.19 11.76 -22.95
CA ARG A 346 1.97 12.99 -23.73
C ARG A 346 1.14 12.72 -24.99
N ALA A 347 1.44 11.67 -25.73
CA ALA A 347 0.72 11.32 -26.95
C ALA A 347 -0.76 10.98 -26.69
N GLN A 348 -1.08 10.43 -25.52
CA GLN A 348 -2.43 10.05 -25.11
C GLN A 348 -3.17 11.14 -24.32
N GLY A 349 -2.56 12.27 -24.03
CA GLY A 349 -3.15 13.31 -23.18
C GLY A 349 -3.37 12.83 -21.73
N LEU A 350 -2.47 11.95 -21.24
CA LEU A 350 -2.42 11.44 -19.86
C LEU A 350 -1.36 12.14 -19.01
N PHE A 351 -0.53 13.00 -19.61
CA PHE A 351 0.52 13.74 -18.93
C PHE A 351 0.00 15.10 -18.45
N ARG A 352 -0.01 15.32 -17.14
CA ARG A 352 -0.40 16.61 -16.55
C ARG A 352 0.72 17.63 -16.71
N THR A 353 0.38 18.78 -17.28
CA THR A 353 1.23 19.97 -17.30
C THR A 353 0.57 21.07 -16.46
N PRO A 354 1.38 21.89 -15.75
CA PRO A 354 0.83 23.06 -15.04
C PRO A 354 0.02 23.96 -15.97
N GLY A 355 -1.16 24.40 -15.53
CA GLY A 355 -2.04 25.24 -16.32
C GLY A 355 -2.89 24.53 -17.39
N ALA A 356 -2.79 23.20 -17.51
CA ALA A 356 -3.70 22.46 -18.36
C ALA A 356 -5.15 22.53 -17.86
N SER A 357 -6.11 22.50 -18.81
CA SER A 357 -7.53 22.49 -18.46
C SER A 357 -7.90 21.22 -17.68
N ASP A 358 -8.64 21.37 -16.60
CA ASP A 358 -9.16 20.25 -15.82
C ASP A 358 -10.09 19.37 -16.66
N ALA A 359 -10.13 18.08 -16.34
CA ALA A 359 -11.12 17.16 -16.89
C ALA A 359 -12.55 17.54 -16.43
N VAL A 360 -13.55 16.95 -17.06
CA VAL A 360 -14.95 17.08 -16.62
C VAL A 360 -15.25 15.94 -15.65
N TYR A 361 -15.75 16.24 -14.47
CA TYR A 361 -16.08 15.27 -13.43
C TYR A 361 -17.57 15.21 -13.15
N SER A 362 -18.06 14.08 -12.63
CA SER A 362 -19.47 13.92 -12.21
C SER A 362 -19.83 14.88 -11.08
N GLU A 363 -18.90 15.09 -10.18
CA GLU A 363 -18.97 16.01 -9.04
C GLU A 363 -17.56 16.43 -8.63
N THR A 364 -17.46 17.49 -7.84
CA THR A 364 -16.15 17.99 -7.38
C THR A 364 -16.18 18.34 -5.89
N ILE A 365 -15.16 17.87 -5.15
CA ILE A 365 -14.89 18.27 -3.77
C ILE A 365 -13.59 19.08 -3.75
N ASN A 366 -13.52 20.09 -2.87
CA ASN A 366 -12.33 20.91 -2.72
C ASN A 366 -11.75 20.76 -1.31
N LEU A 367 -10.43 20.67 -1.21
CA LEU A 367 -9.68 20.72 0.05
C LEU A 367 -8.55 21.75 -0.07
N ASP A 368 -8.55 22.71 0.82
CA ASP A 368 -7.39 23.56 1.08
C ASP A 368 -6.45 22.83 2.03
N LEU A 369 -5.26 22.47 1.53
CA LEU A 369 -4.24 21.72 2.27
C LEU A 369 -3.82 22.42 3.57
N SER A 370 -3.96 23.76 3.65
CA SER A 370 -3.67 24.52 4.87
C SER A 370 -4.59 24.19 6.05
N LYS A 371 -5.69 23.47 5.82
CA LYS A 371 -6.64 23.02 6.85
C LYS A 371 -6.32 21.66 7.44
N VAL A 372 -5.31 20.97 6.91
CA VAL A 372 -4.88 19.68 7.45
C VAL A 372 -4.22 19.90 8.81
N GLU A 373 -4.60 19.12 9.80
CA GLU A 373 -4.06 19.17 11.16
C GLU A 373 -3.55 17.81 11.62
N PRO A 374 -2.55 17.73 12.51
CA PRO A 374 -2.07 16.48 13.07
C PRO A 374 -3.21 15.66 13.67
N SER A 375 -3.27 14.39 13.31
CA SER A 375 -4.44 13.55 13.58
C SER A 375 -4.04 12.10 13.85
N LEU A 376 -4.94 11.38 14.52
CA LEU A 376 -4.98 9.93 14.62
C LEU A 376 -6.27 9.42 13.98
N ALA A 377 -6.38 8.12 13.76
CA ALA A 377 -7.67 7.49 13.46
C ALA A 377 -7.90 6.29 14.39
N GLY A 378 -9.09 6.20 14.94
CA GLY A 378 -9.48 5.16 15.90
C GLY A 378 -10.53 5.67 16.90
N PRO A 379 -10.85 4.87 17.94
CA PRO A 379 -10.20 3.60 18.35
C PRO A 379 -10.68 2.35 17.62
N LYS A 380 -11.73 2.43 16.76
CA LYS A 380 -12.35 1.26 16.15
C LYS A 380 -12.07 1.11 14.65
N ARG A 381 -12.02 2.21 13.89
CA ARG A 381 -11.93 2.16 12.44
C ARG A 381 -10.93 3.19 11.89
N PRO A 382 -10.23 2.88 10.80
CA PRO A 382 -9.23 3.79 10.22
C PRO A 382 -9.82 5.07 9.60
N GLN A 383 -11.12 5.14 9.37
CA GLN A 383 -11.80 6.35 8.89
C GLN A 383 -12.31 7.26 10.03
N ASP A 384 -12.23 6.83 11.29
CA ASP A 384 -12.66 7.62 12.44
C ASP A 384 -11.51 8.56 12.86
N ARG A 385 -11.31 9.67 12.11
CA ARG A 385 -10.25 10.64 12.37
C ARG A 385 -10.52 11.41 13.66
N VAL A 386 -9.47 11.58 14.44
CA VAL A 386 -9.45 12.37 15.68
C VAL A 386 -8.27 13.33 15.63
N ALA A 387 -8.50 14.64 15.76
CA ALA A 387 -7.41 15.61 15.90
C ALA A 387 -6.51 15.25 17.10
N LEU A 388 -5.20 15.37 16.94
CA LEU A 388 -4.22 14.96 17.96
C LEU A 388 -4.50 15.61 19.33
N THR A 389 -4.92 16.89 19.34
CA THR A 389 -5.32 17.63 20.54
C THR A 389 -6.56 17.08 21.25
N LYS A 390 -7.32 16.21 20.56
CA LYS A 390 -8.55 15.59 21.10
C LYS A 390 -8.39 14.10 21.40
N ALA A 391 -7.23 13.52 21.16
CA ALA A 391 -7.00 12.07 21.31
C ALA A 391 -7.35 11.57 22.74
N LYS A 392 -6.87 12.26 23.76
CA LYS A 392 -7.17 11.98 25.18
C LYS A 392 -8.66 11.98 25.48
N SER A 393 -9.37 13.06 25.14
CA SER A 393 -10.80 13.21 25.42
C SER A 393 -11.66 12.24 24.60
N ALA A 394 -11.27 11.96 23.33
CA ALA A 394 -11.96 11.00 22.49
C ALA A 394 -11.85 9.57 23.04
N PHE A 395 -10.66 9.16 23.52
CA PHE A 395 -10.50 7.87 24.19
C PHE A 395 -11.37 7.77 25.44
N GLN A 396 -11.34 8.80 26.32
CA GLN A 396 -12.14 8.82 27.53
C GLN A 396 -13.65 8.71 27.24
N ALA A 397 -14.14 9.38 26.20
CA ALA A 397 -15.52 9.28 25.75
C ALA A 397 -15.90 7.88 25.20
N ALA A 398 -14.97 7.22 24.52
CA ALA A 398 -15.18 5.89 23.94
C ALA A 398 -15.03 4.75 24.97
N LEU A 399 -14.28 4.95 26.06
CA LEU A 399 -13.92 3.94 27.04
C LEU A 399 -15.11 3.14 27.59
N PRO A 400 -16.23 3.75 28.01
CA PRO A 400 -17.39 2.98 28.55
C PRO A 400 -17.92 1.96 27.54
N SER A 401 -17.94 2.29 26.25
CA SER A 401 -18.42 1.38 25.20
C SER A 401 -17.49 0.19 24.93
N MET A 402 -16.21 0.32 25.28
CA MET A 402 -15.19 -0.72 25.12
C MET A 402 -15.05 -1.61 26.36
N GLN A 403 -15.51 -1.17 27.54
CA GLN A 403 -15.53 -1.96 28.77
C GLN A 403 -16.65 -3.01 28.78
N MET A 404 -17.71 -2.82 28.01
CA MET A 404 -18.81 -3.78 27.93
C MET A 404 -18.36 -5.08 27.23
N PRO A 405 -18.71 -6.28 27.74
CA PRO A 405 -18.39 -7.52 27.07
C PRO A 405 -19.02 -7.56 25.68
N ALA A 406 -18.22 -7.87 24.66
CA ALA A 406 -18.73 -8.08 23.31
C ALA A 406 -19.73 -9.23 23.31
N LYS A 407 -20.96 -9.02 22.82
CA LYS A 407 -21.94 -10.08 22.62
C LYS A 407 -21.40 -11.04 21.55
N GLY A 408 -20.88 -12.17 22.01
CA GLY A 408 -20.67 -13.40 21.21
C GLY A 408 -19.57 -13.34 20.16
N SER A 409 -18.33 -13.65 20.54
CA SER A 409 -17.37 -14.26 19.64
C SER A 409 -16.65 -15.40 20.38
N GLY A 410 -17.06 -16.62 20.09
CA GLY A 410 -16.35 -17.83 20.51
C GLY A 410 -15.07 -17.96 19.68
N GLY A 411 -13.96 -17.43 20.17
CA GLY A 411 -12.65 -17.65 19.58
C GLY A 411 -11.99 -18.88 20.18
N VAL A 412 -11.55 -19.80 19.32
CA VAL A 412 -10.72 -20.95 19.69
C VAL A 412 -9.36 -20.41 20.14
N ALA A 413 -9.00 -20.64 21.40
CA ALA A 413 -7.68 -20.31 21.92
C ALA A 413 -6.64 -21.27 21.32
N THR A 414 -5.83 -20.79 20.41
CA THR A 414 -4.57 -21.48 20.06
C THR A 414 -3.56 -21.21 21.17
N ALA A 415 -3.02 -22.29 21.75
CA ALA A 415 -1.96 -22.21 22.75
C ALA A 415 -0.73 -21.52 22.14
N SER A 416 -0.39 -20.33 22.64
CA SER A 416 0.81 -19.60 22.23
C SER A 416 2.01 -20.07 23.04
N GLN A 417 3.14 -20.30 22.36
CA GLN A 417 4.43 -20.44 23.01
C GLN A 417 4.88 -19.08 23.56
N SER A 418 5.38 -19.08 24.79
CA SER A 418 5.72 -17.86 25.53
C SER A 418 6.78 -17.02 24.82
N ALA A 419 6.50 -15.72 24.67
CA ALA A 419 7.51 -14.75 24.21
C ALA A 419 8.56 -14.51 25.32
N VAL A 420 9.84 -14.59 24.95
CA VAL A 420 10.95 -14.31 25.90
C VAL A 420 11.12 -12.80 26.03
N ALA A 421 10.63 -12.23 27.11
CA ALA A 421 10.83 -10.82 27.43
C ALA A 421 12.20 -10.58 28.07
N LEU A 422 12.89 -9.53 27.65
CA LEU A 422 14.09 -9.01 28.32
C LEU A 422 13.68 -7.85 29.25
N ALA A 423 13.93 -8.01 30.55
CA ALA A 423 13.71 -7.11 31.68
C ALA A 423 12.29 -7.12 32.27
N GLU A 424 12.20 -7.21 33.58
CA GLU A 424 10.96 -7.16 34.36
C GLU A 424 10.32 -5.76 34.28
N PRO A 425 9.10 -5.61 33.75
CA PRO A 425 8.40 -4.34 33.78
C PRO A 425 7.76 -4.11 35.16
N ALA A 426 7.63 -2.84 35.54
CA ALA A 426 6.82 -2.44 36.68
C ALA A 426 5.31 -2.58 36.32
N VAL A 427 4.82 -3.81 36.21
CA VAL A 427 3.48 -4.19 35.75
C VAL A 427 2.37 -3.61 36.61
N GLY A 428 2.66 -3.22 37.85
CA GLY A 428 1.70 -2.69 38.81
C GLY A 428 1.04 -1.35 38.44
N THR A 429 1.54 -0.66 37.40
CA THR A 429 1.07 0.68 36.97
C THR A 429 0.13 0.66 35.77
N LEU A 430 -0.14 -0.49 35.14
CA LEU A 430 -1.04 -0.56 33.97
C LEU A 430 -2.48 -0.21 34.36
N ASP A 431 -3.10 0.65 33.53
CA ASP A 431 -4.49 1.09 33.65
C ASP A 431 -5.10 1.28 32.25
N HIS A 432 -6.38 1.67 32.18
CA HIS A 432 -7.06 1.98 30.92
C HIS A 432 -6.31 3.04 30.11
N GLY A 433 -6.16 2.79 28.82
CA GLY A 433 -5.46 3.68 27.91
C GLY A 433 -3.94 3.48 27.84
N ALA A 434 -3.38 2.48 28.53
CA ALA A 434 -1.98 2.10 28.36
C ALA A 434 -1.71 1.66 26.91
N VAL A 435 -0.69 2.21 26.27
CA VAL A 435 -0.23 1.79 24.95
C VAL A 435 0.66 0.57 25.14
N VAL A 436 0.17 -0.62 24.79
CA VAL A 436 0.90 -1.88 24.95
C VAL A 436 1.55 -2.36 23.64
N ILE A 437 1.14 -1.80 22.50
CA ILE A 437 1.76 -2.03 21.19
C ILE A 437 2.02 -0.67 20.53
N ALA A 438 3.27 -0.45 20.10
CA ALA A 438 3.65 0.67 19.26
C ALA A 438 4.42 0.10 18.04
N ALA A 439 3.78 0.06 16.86
CA ALA A 439 4.36 -0.60 15.70
C ALA A 439 4.47 0.35 14.50
N ILE A 440 5.69 0.51 13.99
CA ILE A 440 5.92 1.07 12.66
C ILE A 440 5.79 -0.10 11.69
N THR A 441 4.65 -0.17 11.02
CA THR A 441 4.26 -1.32 10.17
C THR A 441 4.05 -0.93 8.72
N SER A 442 4.19 -1.89 7.84
CA SER A 442 4.43 -1.74 6.40
C SER A 442 3.29 -1.17 5.54
N CYS A 443 2.08 -0.99 6.05
CA CYS A 443 0.94 -0.75 5.17
C CYS A 443 0.92 0.67 4.54
N THR A 444 0.52 1.70 5.29
CA THR A 444 0.19 3.01 4.72
C THR A 444 1.40 3.92 4.54
N ASN A 445 2.30 3.92 5.51
CA ASN A 445 3.26 5.01 5.69
C ASN A 445 4.70 4.66 5.32
N THR A 446 5.10 3.39 5.33
CA THR A 446 6.52 3.03 5.18
C THR A 446 7.07 3.23 3.77
N SER A 447 6.22 3.38 2.77
CA SER A 447 6.61 3.78 1.41
C SER A 447 7.00 5.26 1.30
N ASN A 448 6.78 6.04 2.36
CA ASN A 448 7.08 7.47 2.38
C ASN A 448 8.34 7.73 3.22
N PRO A 449 9.51 8.00 2.58
CA PRO A 449 10.76 8.22 3.30
C PRO A 449 10.70 9.41 4.27
N SER A 450 9.88 10.44 4.00
CA SER A 450 9.81 11.62 4.84
C SER A 450 9.29 11.30 6.24
N VAL A 451 8.24 10.48 6.36
CA VAL A 451 7.68 10.10 7.67
C VAL A 451 8.54 9.04 8.37
N MET A 452 9.21 8.18 7.61
CA MET A 452 10.13 7.18 8.19
C MET A 452 11.39 7.82 8.76
N ILE A 453 12.01 8.72 8.02
CA ILE A 453 13.15 9.53 8.49
C ILE A 453 12.70 10.42 9.64
N GLY A 454 11.49 11.00 9.56
CA GLY A 454 10.88 11.75 10.65
C GLY A 454 10.80 10.94 11.94
N ALA A 455 10.37 9.67 11.88
CA ALA A 455 10.34 8.76 13.03
C ALA A 455 11.73 8.50 13.60
N GLY A 456 12.72 8.24 12.73
CA GLY A 456 14.11 8.05 13.14
C GLY A 456 14.71 9.30 13.80
N LEU A 457 14.39 10.50 13.30
CA LEU A 457 14.83 11.76 13.89
C LEU A 457 14.16 12.05 15.24
N VAL A 458 12.87 11.71 15.41
CA VAL A 458 12.19 11.76 16.71
C VAL A 458 12.89 10.81 17.70
N ALA A 459 13.18 9.58 17.28
CA ALA A 459 13.89 8.61 18.11
C ALA A 459 15.28 9.13 18.51
N LYS A 460 16.06 9.67 17.56
CA LYS A 460 17.37 10.27 17.82
C LYS A 460 17.29 11.38 18.86
N LYS A 461 16.46 12.38 18.63
CA LYS A 461 16.33 13.53 19.57
C LYS A 461 15.81 13.09 20.95
N ALA A 462 14.94 12.09 21.01
CA ALA A 462 14.44 11.54 22.27
C ALA A 462 15.55 10.84 23.07
N VAL A 463 16.31 9.97 22.42
CA VAL A 463 17.44 9.26 23.04
C VAL A 463 18.53 10.24 23.49
N GLU A 464 18.88 11.23 22.68
CA GLU A 464 19.85 12.27 23.03
C GLU A 464 19.41 13.11 24.25
N LYS A 465 18.12 13.19 24.51
CA LYS A 465 17.54 13.79 25.73
C LYS A 465 17.37 12.80 26.89
N GLY A 466 17.78 11.55 26.71
CA GLY A 466 17.72 10.51 27.75
C GLY A 466 16.32 9.89 27.92
N LEU A 467 15.41 10.10 26.98
CA LEU A 467 14.10 9.43 27.01
C LEU A 467 14.24 7.95 26.63
N VAL A 468 13.42 7.12 27.25
CA VAL A 468 13.27 5.69 26.97
C VAL A 468 11.80 5.36 26.76
N ARG A 469 11.51 4.33 25.96
CA ARG A 469 10.13 3.82 25.86
C ARG A 469 9.66 3.25 27.20
N LYS A 470 8.35 3.22 27.40
CA LYS A 470 7.81 2.59 28.60
C LYS A 470 7.99 1.06 28.56
N PRO A 471 8.30 0.41 29.69
CA PRO A 471 8.65 -1.02 29.72
C PRO A 471 7.51 -1.94 29.26
N TRP A 472 6.25 -1.55 29.42
CA TRP A 472 5.08 -2.31 28.98
C TRP A 472 4.76 -2.19 27.49
N VAL A 473 5.47 -1.34 26.73
CA VAL A 473 5.22 -1.14 25.31
C VAL A 473 6.00 -2.14 24.47
N LYS A 474 5.31 -3.03 23.78
CA LYS A 474 5.85 -3.85 22.70
C LYS A 474 6.04 -2.97 21.47
N SER A 475 7.30 -2.58 21.19
CA SER A 475 7.63 -1.80 19.99
C SER A 475 8.25 -2.68 18.91
N SER A 476 8.00 -2.34 17.64
CA SER A 476 8.52 -3.08 16.48
C SER A 476 8.64 -2.20 15.24
N LEU A 477 9.58 -2.56 14.36
CA LEU A 477 9.73 -2.00 13.02
C LEU A 477 9.58 -3.13 12.00
N ALA A 478 8.52 -3.05 11.17
CA ALA A 478 8.29 -3.96 10.06
C ALA A 478 8.05 -3.14 8.79
N PRO A 479 9.11 -2.67 8.10
CA PRO A 479 8.95 -1.80 6.95
C PRO A 479 8.45 -2.55 5.72
N GLY A 480 7.93 -1.82 4.76
CA GLY A 480 7.34 -2.38 3.55
C GLY A 480 8.36 -2.75 2.47
N SER A 481 9.63 -2.43 2.65
CA SER A 481 10.72 -2.90 1.77
C SER A 481 12.09 -2.80 2.45
N LYS A 482 13.08 -3.51 1.90
CA LYS A 482 14.48 -3.44 2.35
C LYS A 482 15.10 -2.06 2.15
N VAL A 483 14.63 -1.29 1.17
CA VAL A 483 15.11 0.08 0.92
C VAL A 483 14.92 0.96 2.14
N VAL A 484 13.85 0.73 2.92
CA VAL A 484 13.58 1.51 4.15
C VAL A 484 14.68 1.31 5.19
N THR A 485 15.11 0.08 5.43
CA THR A 485 16.22 -0.19 6.35
C THR A 485 17.54 0.35 5.82
N GLU A 486 17.80 0.21 4.51
CA GLU A 486 19.02 0.74 3.90
C GLU A 486 19.16 2.26 4.10
N TYR A 487 18.10 3.04 3.87
CA TYR A 487 18.21 4.49 4.06
C TYR A 487 18.20 4.92 5.53
N LEU A 488 17.53 4.19 6.42
CA LEU A 488 17.61 4.45 7.87
C LEU A 488 19.03 4.19 8.40
N ASP A 489 19.69 3.13 7.92
CA ASP A 489 21.08 2.83 8.23
C ASP A 489 22.02 3.90 7.67
N ALA A 490 21.86 4.27 6.40
CA ALA A 490 22.66 5.33 5.77
C ALA A 490 22.48 6.71 6.44
N ALA A 491 21.30 6.97 6.99
CA ALA A 491 21.01 8.17 7.78
C ALA A 491 21.57 8.10 9.22
N GLY A 492 22.04 6.92 9.68
CA GLY A 492 22.49 6.70 11.05
C GLY A 492 21.36 6.74 12.08
N LEU A 493 20.13 6.40 11.69
CA LEU A 493 18.94 6.49 12.54
C LEU A 493 18.54 5.16 13.19
N THR A 494 18.95 4.03 12.61
CA THR A 494 18.66 2.69 13.12
C THR A 494 19.10 2.50 14.59
N PRO A 495 20.30 2.92 15.04
CA PRO A 495 20.72 2.71 16.43
C PRO A 495 19.81 3.41 17.45
N TYR A 496 19.19 4.53 17.09
CA TYR A 496 18.26 5.25 17.97
C TYR A 496 16.88 4.59 18.01
N LEU A 497 16.40 4.08 16.87
CA LEU A 497 15.18 3.28 16.82
C LEU A 497 15.35 2.01 17.65
N ASP A 498 16.47 1.31 17.52
CA ASP A 498 16.81 0.09 18.28
C ASP A 498 16.83 0.35 19.79
N GLN A 499 17.42 1.46 20.24
CA GLN A 499 17.43 1.84 21.66
C GLN A 499 16.03 2.06 22.23
N LEU A 500 15.07 2.46 21.40
CA LEU A 500 13.66 2.56 21.78
C LEU A 500 12.87 1.27 21.53
N GLY A 501 13.56 0.17 21.16
CA GLY A 501 12.97 -1.15 20.92
C GLY A 501 12.24 -1.28 19.59
N PHE A 502 12.38 -0.31 18.69
CA PHE A 502 11.90 -0.42 17.31
C PHE A 502 12.90 -1.19 16.44
N ASN A 503 13.26 -2.39 16.90
CA ASN A 503 14.11 -3.29 16.13
C ASN A 503 13.36 -3.85 14.94
N LEU A 504 14.08 -4.14 13.86
CA LEU A 504 13.53 -4.84 12.71
C LEU A 504 13.01 -6.22 13.13
N VAL A 505 11.73 -6.51 12.81
CA VAL A 505 11.09 -7.80 13.14
C VAL A 505 10.72 -8.62 11.91
N GLY A 506 10.64 -8.00 10.73
CA GLY A 506 10.28 -8.62 9.46
C GLY A 506 10.01 -7.57 8.39
N TYR A 507 9.82 -8.02 7.16
CA TYR A 507 9.33 -7.22 6.04
C TYR A 507 7.98 -7.76 5.60
N GLY A 508 6.93 -6.92 5.63
CA GLY A 508 5.59 -7.33 5.24
C GLY A 508 4.50 -6.98 6.25
N CYS A 509 3.31 -7.54 6.07
CA CYS A 509 2.14 -7.22 6.87
C CYS A 509 2.17 -7.97 8.21
N THR A 510 2.56 -7.29 9.28
CA THR A 510 2.64 -7.90 10.61
C THR A 510 1.38 -7.62 11.46
N THR A 511 0.93 -6.38 11.52
CA THR A 511 -0.13 -5.99 12.46
C THR A 511 -1.55 -6.05 11.87
N CYS A 512 -1.72 -5.76 10.59
CA CYS A 512 -3.06 -5.62 9.96
C CYS A 512 -3.87 -6.93 9.90
N ILE A 513 -3.22 -8.09 9.97
CA ILE A 513 -3.84 -9.42 9.82
C ILE A 513 -3.77 -10.28 11.08
N GLY A 514 -3.39 -9.70 12.22
CA GLY A 514 -3.26 -10.44 13.47
C GLY A 514 -1.88 -11.03 13.73
N ASN A 515 -0.88 -10.70 12.93
CA ASN A 515 0.50 -11.18 13.09
C ASN A 515 1.34 -10.32 14.06
N SER A 516 0.69 -9.51 14.90
CA SER A 516 1.38 -8.76 15.96
C SER A 516 2.08 -9.66 16.99
N GLY A 517 1.73 -10.94 17.01
CA GLY A 517 2.24 -11.90 17.98
C GLY A 517 1.69 -11.68 19.40
N PRO A 518 2.08 -12.53 20.36
CA PRO A 518 1.60 -12.43 21.73
C PRO A 518 2.15 -11.19 22.43
N LEU A 519 1.41 -10.68 23.40
CA LEU A 519 1.93 -9.75 24.39
C LEU A 519 2.78 -10.53 25.42
N PRO A 520 3.67 -9.87 26.17
CA PRO A 520 4.33 -10.48 27.34
C PRO A 520 3.31 -11.05 28.32
N ASP A 521 3.62 -12.20 28.92
CA ASP A 521 2.65 -12.96 29.74
C ASP A 521 2.16 -12.16 30.94
N ASP A 522 3.01 -11.38 31.58
CA ASP A 522 2.71 -10.51 32.71
C ASP A 522 1.78 -9.34 32.32
N ILE A 523 1.97 -8.77 31.13
CA ILE A 523 1.10 -7.74 30.56
C ILE A 523 -0.28 -8.35 30.26
N SER A 524 -0.32 -9.49 29.56
CA SER A 524 -1.55 -10.23 29.28
C SER A 524 -2.32 -10.60 30.54
N ALA A 525 -1.63 -11.13 31.55
CA ALA A 525 -2.25 -11.47 32.83
C ALA A 525 -2.88 -10.24 33.50
N THR A 526 -2.15 -9.11 33.55
CA THR A 526 -2.66 -7.85 34.15
C THR A 526 -3.86 -7.31 33.40
N ILE A 527 -3.86 -7.34 32.05
CA ILE A 527 -4.99 -6.89 31.22
C ILE A 527 -6.24 -7.70 31.55
N ARG A 528 -6.09 -9.03 31.65
CA ARG A 528 -7.23 -9.94 31.94
C ARG A 528 -7.73 -9.77 33.37
N GLU A 529 -6.84 -9.74 34.36
CA GLU A 529 -7.18 -9.63 35.78
C GLU A 529 -7.92 -8.33 36.09
N LYS A 530 -7.40 -7.20 35.56
CA LYS A 530 -7.98 -5.87 35.79
C LYS A 530 -9.04 -5.46 34.74
N HIS A 531 -9.34 -6.32 33.77
CA HIS A 531 -10.25 -6.02 32.65
C HIS A 531 -9.93 -4.71 31.91
N LEU A 532 -8.64 -4.46 31.67
CA LEU A 532 -8.19 -3.20 31.09
C LEU A 532 -8.57 -3.05 29.63
N VAL A 533 -8.88 -1.82 29.24
CA VAL A 533 -8.93 -1.38 27.84
C VAL A 533 -7.58 -0.74 27.51
N VAL A 534 -6.73 -1.52 26.88
CA VAL A 534 -5.40 -1.08 26.45
C VAL A 534 -5.39 -0.73 24.97
N CYS A 535 -4.33 -0.04 24.54
CA CYS A 535 -4.25 0.55 23.21
C CYS A 535 -3.09 -0.01 22.39
N SER A 536 -3.27 -0.02 21.05
CA SER A 536 -2.18 -0.03 20.09
C SER A 536 -2.11 1.29 19.33
N VAL A 537 -0.91 1.74 18.99
CA VAL A 537 -0.65 2.87 18.09
C VAL A 537 0.23 2.36 16.95
N LEU A 538 -0.28 2.43 15.74
CA LEU A 538 0.27 1.76 14.56
C LEU A 538 0.42 2.75 13.40
N SER A 539 1.42 2.57 12.56
CA SER A 539 1.53 3.35 11.31
C SER A 539 0.84 2.71 10.11
N GLY A 540 0.22 1.55 10.28
CA GLY A 540 -0.54 0.84 9.26
C GLY A 540 -2.03 0.98 9.44
N ASN A 541 -2.77 0.75 8.36
CA ASN A 541 -4.23 0.80 8.35
C ASN A 541 -4.81 -0.61 8.33
N ARG A 542 -5.98 -0.79 8.74
CA ARG A 542 -7.02 -1.79 8.51
C ARG A 542 -7.62 -2.46 9.74
N ASN A 543 -8.95 -2.52 9.71
CA ASN A 543 -9.84 -3.36 10.53
C ASN A 543 -9.28 -3.66 11.92
N PHE A 544 -9.26 -2.64 12.75
CA PHE A 544 -8.65 -2.73 14.08
C PHE A 544 -9.33 -3.73 14.99
N GLU A 545 -10.64 -3.84 14.91
CA GLU A 545 -11.41 -4.62 15.88
C GLU A 545 -11.09 -6.12 15.76
N GLY A 546 -10.39 -6.65 16.77
CA GLY A 546 -10.02 -8.06 16.90
C GLY A 546 -8.93 -8.57 15.96
N ARG A 547 -8.38 -7.72 15.06
CA ARG A 547 -7.37 -8.17 14.07
C ARG A 547 -5.94 -7.78 14.40
N ILE A 548 -5.72 -6.76 15.22
CA ILE A 548 -4.37 -6.34 15.60
C ILE A 548 -3.81 -7.31 16.64
N GLN A 549 -4.49 -7.42 17.78
CA GLN A 549 -4.17 -8.34 18.86
C GLN A 549 -5.43 -8.54 19.71
N GLN A 550 -5.72 -9.77 20.14
CA GLN A 550 -7.01 -10.17 20.74
C GLN A 550 -7.34 -9.43 22.05
N GLU A 551 -6.33 -9.03 22.81
CA GLU A 551 -6.49 -8.37 24.11
C GLU A 551 -6.51 -6.84 23.98
N VAL A 552 -6.17 -6.28 22.81
CA VAL A 552 -6.11 -4.83 22.57
C VAL A 552 -7.40 -4.35 21.92
N ARG A 553 -8.19 -3.61 22.68
CA ARG A 553 -9.53 -3.17 22.27
C ARG A 553 -9.56 -1.80 21.60
N ALA A 554 -8.60 -0.93 21.88
CA ALA A 554 -8.48 0.39 21.30
C ALA A 554 -7.27 0.46 20.39
N ASN A 555 -7.48 0.71 19.11
CA ASN A 555 -6.41 0.70 18.12
C ASN A 555 -6.38 2.03 17.36
N TYR A 556 -5.19 2.60 17.19
CA TYR A 556 -5.03 3.92 16.56
C TYR A 556 -4.03 3.84 15.41
N LEU A 557 -4.44 4.38 14.25
CA LEU A 557 -3.55 4.67 13.13
C LEU A 557 -2.92 6.05 13.37
N ALA A 558 -1.61 6.12 13.28
CA ALA A 558 -0.82 7.34 13.45
C ALA A 558 0.34 7.41 12.44
N SER A 559 0.91 8.59 12.25
CA SER A 559 2.17 8.70 11.53
C SER A 559 3.30 7.99 12.28
N PRO A 560 4.33 7.46 11.58
CA PRO A 560 5.50 6.82 12.22
C PRO A 560 6.16 7.67 13.32
N PRO A 561 6.35 9.01 13.17
CA PRO A 561 6.85 9.84 14.25
C PRO A 561 5.94 9.85 15.48
N LEU A 562 4.61 9.86 15.30
CA LEU A 562 3.66 9.80 16.42
C LEU A 562 3.64 8.42 17.08
N VAL A 563 3.89 7.33 16.34
CA VAL A 563 4.06 5.98 16.93
C VAL A 563 5.23 5.99 17.93
N VAL A 564 6.36 6.59 17.56
CA VAL A 564 7.51 6.74 18.46
C VAL A 564 7.14 7.61 19.67
N ALA A 565 6.46 8.72 19.46
CA ALA A 565 6.05 9.63 20.54
C ALA A 565 5.13 8.91 21.57
N TYR A 566 4.16 8.12 21.10
CA TYR A 566 3.28 7.37 21.99
C TYR A 566 3.97 6.18 22.69
N ALA A 567 5.02 5.60 22.12
CA ALA A 567 5.84 4.62 22.81
C ALA A 567 6.60 5.24 23.99
N LEU A 568 7.05 6.49 23.84
CA LEU A 568 7.70 7.27 24.90
C LEU A 568 6.70 7.69 25.99
N ALA A 569 5.55 8.22 25.60
CA ALA A 569 4.48 8.63 26.53
C ALA A 569 3.87 7.44 27.26
N GLY A 570 3.63 6.31 26.56
CA GLY A 570 3.09 5.06 27.10
C GLY A 570 1.58 5.04 27.33
N TRP A 571 0.87 6.15 27.06
CA TRP A 571 -0.55 6.30 27.34
C TRP A 571 -1.24 7.12 26.24
N ILE A 572 -2.39 6.64 25.76
CA ILE A 572 -3.24 7.44 24.85
C ILE A 572 -3.93 8.59 25.61
N THR A 573 -4.03 8.48 26.93
CA THR A 573 -4.57 9.49 27.83
C THR A 573 -3.60 10.62 28.17
N THR A 574 -2.36 10.56 27.69
CA THR A 574 -1.43 11.70 27.71
C THR A 574 -1.75 12.62 26.52
N ASP A 575 -2.06 13.89 26.80
CA ASP A 575 -2.12 14.89 25.74
C ASP A 575 -0.69 15.27 25.33
N ILE A 576 -0.12 14.54 24.38
CA ILE A 576 1.26 14.74 23.94
C ILE A 576 1.51 16.12 23.29
N THR A 577 0.48 16.93 23.03
CA THR A 577 0.61 18.30 22.54
C THR A 577 0.94 19.30 23.63
N THR A 578 0.56 19.01 24.87
CA THR A 578 0.68 19.90 26.04
C THR A 578 1.40 19.26 27.23
N GLU A 579 1.31 17.95 27.37
CA GLU A 579 1.96 17.18 28.46
C GLU A 579 3.31 16.61 28.01
N PRO A 580 4.28 16.41 28.92
CA PRO A 580 5.59 15.87 28.57
C PRO A 580 5.50 14.39 28.16
N LEU A 581 6.33 14.00 27.19
CA LEU A 581 6.55 12.59 26.81
C LEU A 581 7.30 11.80 27.90
N GLY A 582 8.10 12.50 28.69
CA GLY A 582 8.93 11.96 29.76
C GLY A 582 9.81 13.05 30.35
N HIS A 583 10.82 12.62 31.11
CA HIS A 583 11.79 13.52 31.74
C HIS A 583 13.21 13.12 31.32
N ASP A 584 14.07 14.10 31.14
CA ASP A 584 15.49 13.88 30.88
C ASP A 584 16.23 13.35 32.11
N GLN A 585 17.52 13.06 31.97
CA GLN A 585 18.34 12.54 33.06
C GLN A 585 18.48 13.51 34.27
N SER A 586 18.19 14.79 34.08
CA SER A 586 18.17 15.81 35.13
C SER A 586 16.78 15.99 35.77
N GLY A 587 15.77 15.23 35.32
CA GLY A 587 14.39 15.33 35.79
C GLY A 587 13.57 16.46 35.10
N LYS A 588 14.12 17.13 34.06
CA LYS A 588 13.42 18.17 33.31
C LYS A 588 12.41 17.55 32.35
N PRO A 589 11.18 18.07 32.26
CA PRO A 589 10.18 17.56 31.33
C PRO A 589 10.58 17.78 29.86
N VAL A 590 10.39 16.77 29.03
CA VAL A 590 10.65 16.78 27.58
C VAL A 590 9.31 16.65 26.84
N TYR A 591 9.00 17.62 25.99
CA TYR A 591 7.74 17.69 25.25
C TYR A 591 7.92 17.24 23.80
N LEU A 592 6.82 16.95 23.13
CA LEU A 592 6.81 16.57 21.70
C LEU A 592 7.58 17.58 20.83
N LYS A 593 7.35 18.88 21.03
CA LYS A 593 8.05 19.96 20.32
C LYS A 593 9.59 19.93 20.46
N ASP A 594 10.11 19.37 21.54
CA ASP A 594 11.54 19.32 21.82
C ASP A 594 12.25 18.21 21.05
N VAL A 595 11.49 17.23 20.54
CA VAL A 595 11.98 16.07 19.78
C VAL A 595 11.44 16.00 18.34
N TRP A 596 10.46 16.85 17.99
CA TRP A 596 9.91 16.87 16.64
C TRP A 596 10.92 17.46 15.66
N PRO A 597 11.22 16.78 14.52
CA PRO A 597 12.15 17.31 13.53
C PRO A 597 11.53 18.46 12.73
N THR A 598 12.37 19.37 12.28
CA THR A 598 11.98 20.37 11.28
C THR A 598 11.89 19.74 9.90
N GLU A 599 11.11 20.36 9.03
CA GLU A 599 10.99 19.96 7.64
C GLU A 599 12.35 19.93 6.91
N GLN A 600 13.21 20.92 7.21
CA GLN A 600 14.55 20.99 6.66
C GLN A 600 15.44 19.82 7.10
N GLU A 601 15.38 19.42 8.38
CA GLU A 601 16.13 18.25 8.87
C GLU A 601 15.71 16.97 8.16
N ILE A 602 14.40 16.81 7.90
CA ILE A 602 13.88 15.65 7.16
C ILE A 602 14.39 15.69 5.72
N GLN A 603 14.26 16.82 5.02
CA GLN A 603 14.68 16.95 3.63
C GLN A 603 16.18 16.75 3.45
N ASP A 604 17.02 17.39 4.29
CA ASP A 604 18.47 17.24 4.24
C ASP A 604 18.91 15.78 4.47
N THR A 605 18.19 15.08 5.35
CA THR A 605 18.46 13.67 5.63
C THR A 605 18.03 12.79 4.45
N MET A 606 16.87 13.05 3.86
CA MET A 606 16.39 12.34 2.66
C MET A 606 17.37 12.48 1.50
N LEU A 607 17.81 13.71 1.21
CA LEU A 607 18.74 13.97 0.10
C LEU A 607 20.08 13.23 0.25
N ARG A 608 20.53 13.00 1.48
CA ARG A 608 21.78 12.28 1.76
C ARG A 608 21.62 10.76 1.76
N ALA A 609 20.46 10.28 2.25
CA ALA A 609 20.29 8.89 2.61
C ALA A 609 19.51 8.07 1.56
N VAL A 610 18.62 8.68 0.77
CA VAL A 610 17.78 7.94 -0.19
C VAL A 610 18.38 8.06 -1.59
N THR A 611 18.83 6.93 -2.15
CA THR A 611 19.50 6.91 -3.45
C THR A 611 18.94 5.83 -4.37
N ALA A 612 19.02 6.06 -5.69
CA ALA A 612 18.55 5.09 -6.69
C ALA A 612 19.31 3.74 -6.62
N ASP A 613 20.56 3.75 -6.16
CA ASP A 613 21.35 2.51 -6.04
C ASP A 613 20.81 1.56 -4.97
N MET A 614 20.16 2.08 -3.93
CA MET A 614 19.48 1.24 -2.92
C MET A 614 18.36 0.42 -3.54
N PHE A 615 17.55 1.06 -4.37
CA PHE A 615 16.47 0.37 -5.09
C PHE A 615 17.01 -0.67 -6.06
N ARG A 616 18.07 -0.35 -6.83
CA ARG A 616 18.71 -1.31 -7.75
C ARG A 616 19.27 -2.51 -7.02
N ARG A 617 19.93 -2.32 -5.87
CA ARG A 617 20.45 -3.42 -5.05
C ARG A 617 19.34 -4.27 -4.44
N SER A 618 18.31 -3.63 -3.88
CA SER A 618 17.21 -4.33 -3.22
C SER A 618 16.37 -5.16 -4.18
N TYR A 619 16.23 -4.73 -5.45
CA TYR A 619 15.33 -5.34 -6.41
C TYR A 619 16.01 -6.03 -7.59
N GLY A 620 17.34 -5.88 -7.79
CA GLY A 620 18.05 -6.38 -8.97
C GLY A 620 17.88 -7.86 -9.25
N ASP A 621 17.75 -8.68 -8.20
CA ASP A 621 17.52 -10.13 -8.28
C ASP A 621 16.31 -10.57 -7.41
N VAL A 622 15.30 -9.72 -7.28
CA VAL A 622 14.18 -9.87 -6.36
C VAL A 622 13.46 -11.23 -6.47
N PHE A 623 13.40 -11.82 -7.65
CA PHE A 623 12.74 -13.12 -7.87
C PHE A 623 13.62 -14.33 -7.51
N ARG A 624 14.90 -14.13 -7.21
CA ARG A 624 15.84 -15.20 -6.86
C ARG A 624 15.68 -15.66 -5.42
N GLY A 625 15.46 -14.71 -4.51
CA GLY A 625 15.38 -14.97 -3.07
C GLY A 625 16.70 -15.33 -2.40
N ASP A 626 16.67 -15.52 -1.09
CA ASP A 626 17.81 -15.89 -0.27
C ASP A 626 18.14 -17.41 -0.33
N THR A 627 19.14 -17.83 0.42
CA THR A 627 19.55 -19.24 0.48
C THR A 627 18.47 -20.17 1.05
N ARG A 628 17.64 -19.69 1.98
CA ARG A 628 16.52 -20.47 2.55
C ARG A 628 15.49 -20.77 1.48
N TRP A 629 15.08 -19.76 0.71
CA TRP A 629 14.17 -19.92 -0.42
C TRP A 629 14.74 -20.83 -1.50
N GLN A 630 16.03 -20.66 -1.85
CA GLN A 630 16.69 -21.46 -2.89
C GLN A 630 16.89 -22.93 -2.49
N SER A 631 17.01 -23.23 -1.19
CA SER A 631 17.21 -24.58 -0.66
C SER A 631 15.92 -25.35 -0.39
N LEU A 632 14.74 -24.75 -0.60
CA LEU A 632 13.47 -25.47 -0.46
C LEU A 632 13.44 -26.69 -1.36
N ASP A 633 13.05 -27.82 -0.79
CA ASP A 633 12.77 -29.05 -1.54
C ASP A 633 11.47 -28.84 -2.33
N VAL A 634 11.59 -28.89 -3.64
CA VAL A 634 10.48 -28.57 -4.55
C VAL A 634 10.23 -29.80 -5.44
N PRO A 635 8.98 -30.27 -5.55
CA PRO A 635 8.63 -31.36 -6.45
C PRO A 635 9.13 -31.11 -7.87
N GLU A 636 9.66 -32.17 -8.51
CA GLU A 636 10.04 -32.12 -9.91
C GLU A 636 8.81 -32.26 -10.80
N GLY A 637 8.82 -31.58 -11.95
CA GLY A 637 7.78 -31.65 -12.96
C GLY A 637 6.84 -30.46 -12.98
N SER A 638 5.92 -30.49 -13.94
CA SER A 638 4.94 -29.41 -14.19
C SER A 638 3.56 -29.70 -13.56
N ARG A 639 3.48 -30.70 -12.66
CA ARG A 639 2.25 -31.17 -11.99
C ARG A 639 2.34 -31.00 -10.50
#